data_aa1b44d9c75de742a6f6b7eb25c68ca7
#
_entry.id   aa1b44d9c75de742a6f6b7eb25c68ca7
#
_cell.length_a   1.000
_cell.length_b   1.000
_cell.length_c   1.000
_cell.angle_alpha   90.00
_cell.angle_beta   90.00
_cell.angle_gamma   90.00
#
_symmetry.space_group_name_H-M   'P 1'
#
loop_
_entity.id
_entity.type
_entity.pdbx_description
1 polymer ?
#
loop_
_entity_poly.entity_id
_entity_poly.type
_entity_poly.pdbx_seq_one_letter_code
_entity_poly.pdbx_strand_id
1 'polypeptide(L)'
;MALCTITYANHFNNEFHFDDSHTIQNNAYIRDIKNLPLFFTDGSTSSTLPQNQSYRPIVTTSLAFDYWLGGGYYLFFFHLSTFILFLLQGLLMVCFFTKLFNISLPDDKLNTRVALIAVTLYLLHPTIAETVNYVIARADLQSTLAVILAFVLYQYSARCRKFYLYLVPVIIGALAKPPSIMFAPMFFIYLLFFEEQLSLADLFKLSRFKQVFAVIKKSAPAFICCAFMYWFLGRMTPKTWEPGGTAPIQYLITQPYVIAHYFQMFFVPNALSADSDWQLLPNISDWRFAVGSFFILVMIVIAFITSAKKQLRPISFGILWFFLALLPTSSIIPLAEVLNDHRMFFPFVGLLISVSWTITLLAKKLAPLISKYIPAYKIVFSVTLCLILSTYAYATWQRNQVWHTEESLWHDVTIKSPNNGRGLMNYGLSKMAVGDYVTANIYFNKALKILPNYFSLYVNLAILKAVTGHDDTAEMYFKRAQWYGSNYPDAYIYYARYLNARGRYPEAIKNLQQAMRLSSANIYARTLLMNAYENTENWSALKQLALTTLQLVPDNADAKNYLIAANTKKGKIDTEAEKAKHSPSTGKYLALSLLYYNAGRFQQCIDACNEAIKLKPNFPQAYNNICAAYNKMQQWDKAIIAAKQGLALKPNNQLLKNNLQEAYSHRPR
;
A
#
# COMPACT_ATOMS: atom_id res chain seq x y z
N MET A 1 -21.94 -15.24 1.28
CA MET A 1 -21.61 -14.02 2.05
C MET A 1 -21.22 -14.33 3.47
N ALA A 2 -22.03 -14.97 4.33
CA ALA A 2 -21.67 -15.25 5.73
C ALA A 2 -20.31 -15.95 5.90
N LEU A 3 -20.02 -17.01 5.14
CA LEU A 3 -18.71 -17.69 5.17
C LEU A 3 -17.55 -16.73 4.83
N CYS A 4 -17.71 -15.87 3.82
CA CYS A 4 -16.71 -14.87 3.45
C CYS A 4 -16.50 -13.85 4.60
N THR A 5 -17.57 -13.35 5.23
CA THR A 5 -17.48 -12.43 6.37
C THR A 5 -16.74 -13.05 7.56
N ILE A 6 -17.01 -14.33 7.86
CA ILE A 6 -16.30 -15.06 8.92
C ILE A 6 -14.80 -15.21 8.57
N THR A 7 -14.49 -15.58 7.33
CA THR A 7 -13.11 -15.77 6.85
C THR A 7 -12.28 -14.47 6.92
N TYR A 8 -12.91 -13.33 6.66
CA TYR A 8 -12.26 -12.03 6.70
C TYR A 8 -12.48 -11.26 8.01
N ALA A 9 -13.01 -11.89 9.07
CA ALA A 9 -13.30 -11.20 10.34
C ALA A 9 -12.05 -10.57 10.97
N ASN A 10 -10.86 -11.13 10.77
CA ASN A 10 -9.59 -10.63 11.27
C ASN A 10 -8.96 -9.50 10.40
N HIS A 11 -9.48 -9.25 9.22
CA HIS A 11 -9.00 -8.23 8.29
C HIS A 11 -9.16 -6.79 8.81
N PHE A 12 -10.20 -6.50 9.60
CA PHE A 12 -10.56 -5.15 10.04
C PHE A 12 -9.55 -4.50 11.01
N ASN A 13 -8.63 -5.28 11.56
CA ASN A 13 -7.59 -4.82 12.49
C ASN A 13 -6.20 -4.73 11.83
N ASN A 14 -6.09 -4.93 10.52
CA ASN A 14 -4.83 -4.89 9.81
C ASN A 14 -4.36 -3.44 9.64
N GLU A 15 -3.03 -3.24 9.75
CA GLU A 15 -2.39 -1.94 9.61
C GLU A 15 -2.32 -1.47 8.15
N PHE A 16 -1.88 -0.23 7.95
CA PHE A 16 -1.52 0.29 6.63
C PHE A 16 -0.15 -0.24 6.21
N HIS A 17 -0.01 -0.60 4.93
CA HIS A 17 1.20 -1.20 4.40
C HIS A 17 1.66 -0.55 3.10
N PHE A 18 2.94 -0.64 2.77
CA PHE A 18 3.53 -0.19 1.50
C PHE A 18 3.14 1.25 1.11
N ASP A 19 2.47 1.37 -0.03
CA ASP A 19 2.07 2.65 -0.62
C ASP A 19 1.00 3.38 0.19
N ASP A 20 0.33 2.71 1.15
CA ASP A 20 -0.60 3.36 2.07
C ASP A 20 0.09 4.49 2.85
N SER A 21 1.40 4.41 3.07
CA SER A 21 2.18 5.44 3.75
C SER A 21 2.12 6.78 3.03
N HIS A 22 2.32 6.80 1.72
CA HIS A 22 2.37 8.04 0.93
C HIS A 22 1.05 8.39 0.23
N THR A 23 0.13 7.44 0.10
CA THR A 23 -1.19 7.68 -0.49
C THR A 23 -2.26 8.00 0.55
N ILE A 24 -2.08 7.55 1.80
CA ILE A 24 -3.03 7.72 2.90
C ILE A 24 -2.38 8.50 4.05
N GLN A 25 -1.43 7.90 4.79
CA GLN A 25 -0.94 8.43 6.06
C GLN A 25 -0.29 9.80 5.92
N ASN A 26 0.56 9.99 4.92
CA ASN A 26 1.27 11.25 4.66
C ASN A 26 0.53 12.15 3.66
N ASN A 27 -0.56 11.69 3.04
CA ASN A 27 -1.30 12.46 2.04
C ASN A 27 -2.22 13.47 2.71
N ALA A 28 -1.87 14.76 2.59
CA ALA A 28 -2.65 15.85 3.14
C ALA A 28 -3.99 16.05 2.43
N TYR A 29 -4.05 15.76 1.13
CA TYR A 29 -5.24 16.07 0.31
C TYR A 29 -6.47 15.27 0.71
N ILE A 30 -6.32 14.00 1.15
CA ILE A 30 -7.46 13.16 1.57
C ILE A 30 -8.05 13.57 2.94
N ARG A 31 -7.37 14.45 3.69
CA ARG A 31 -7.80 14.85 5.04
C ARG A 31 -8.96 15.83 5.04
N ASP A 32 -9.26 16.45 3.90
CA ASP A 32 -10.44 17.33 3.74
C ASP A 32 -11.26 16.90 2.53
N ILE A 33 -12.51 16.52 2.79
CA ILE A 33 -13.44 16.08 1.73
C ILE A 33 -13.78 17.22 0.73
N LYS A 34 -13.56 18.49 1.09
CA LYS A 34 -13.70 19.62 0.19
C LYS A 34 -12.72 19.60 -0.97
N ASN A 35 -11.65 18.80 -0.87
CA ASN A 35 -10.68 18.60 -1.94
C ASN A 35 -11.19 17.67 -3.07
N LEU A 36 -12.41 17.12 -2.97
CA LEU A 36 -13.00 16.25 -4.00
C LEU A 36 -12.87 16.79 -5.44
N PRO A 37 -13.21 18.06 -5.75
CA PRO A 37 -13.01 18.58 -7.09
C PRO A 37 -11.55 18.57 -7.55
N LEU A 38 -10.61 18.80 -6.64
CA LEU A 38 -9.19 18.80 -6.93
C LEU A 38 -8.68 17.42 -7.35
N PHE A 39 -9.23 16.33 -6.80
CA PHE A 39 -8.84 14.97 -7.18
C PHE A 39 -9.11 14.68 -8.67
N PHE A 40 -10.13 15.33 -9.25
CA PHE A 40 -10.48 15.19 -10.67
C PHE A 40 -9.73 16.14 -11.59
N THR A 41 -9.05 17.16 -11.07
CA THR A 41 -8.34 18.17 -11.86
C THR A 41 -6.82 18.10 -11.72
N ASP A 42 -6.29 17.44 -10.67
CA ASP A 42 -4.86 17.36 -10.38
C ASP A 42 -4.45 15.96 -9.93
N GLY A 43 -3.71 15.24 -10.79
CA GLY A 43 -3.21 13.90 -10.52
C GLY A 43 -2.16 13.83 -9.39
N SER A 44 -1.52 14.96 -9.04
CA SER A 44 -0.53 15.01 -7.95
C SER A 44 -1.14 14.76 -6.57
N THR A 45 -2.45 14.89 -6.44
CA THR A 45 -3.19 14.66 -5.19
C THR A 45 -3.23 13.21 -4.73
N SER A 46 -2.85 12.27 -5.61
CA SER A 46 -2.92 10.82 -5.33
C SER A 46 -1.81 10.29 -4.43
N SER A 47 -0.67 10.99 -4.35
CA SER A 47 0.52 10.55 -3.61
C SER A 47 1.42 11.70 -3.22
N THR A 48 2.09 11.59 -2.07
CA THR A 48 3.16 12.53 -1.66
C THR A 48 4.50 12.24 -2.33
N LEU A 49 4.66 11.06 -2.96
CA LEU A 49 5.86 10.70 -3.73
C LEU A 49 5.63 11.02 -5.21
N PRO A 50 6.38 11.97 -5.80
CA PRO A 50 6.18 12.40 -7.18
C PRO A 50 6.24 11.27 -8.20
N GLN A 51 7.15 10.31 -8.04
CA GLN A 51 7.32 9.18 -8.94
C GLN A 51 6.12 8.21 -8.92
N ASN A 52 5.35 8.18 -7.81
CA ASN A 52 4.18 7.34 -7.63
C ASN A 52 2.85 8.06 -7.92
N GLN A 53 2.90 9.34 -8.31
CA GLN A 53 1.70 10.12 -8.62
C GLN A 53 1.03 9.61 -9.89
N SER A 54 -0.07 8.90 -9.75
CA SER A 54 -0.90 8.41 -10.85
C SER A 54 -2.30 9.00 -10.75
N TYR A 55 -2.90 9.33 -11.88
CA TYR A 55 -4.24 9.92 -11.87
C TYR A 55 -5.31 8.86 -11.58
N ARG A 56 -5.75 8.80 -10.31
CA ARG A 56 -6.74 7.84 -9.79
C ARG A 56 -7.80 8.53 -8.92
N PRO A 57 -8.59 9.46 -9.45
CA PRO A 57 -9.51 10.29 -8.66
C PRO A 57 -10.55 9.48 -7.86
N ILE A 58 -11.04 8.35 -8.37
CA ILE A 58 -12.02 7.51 -7.68
C ILE A 58 -11.41 6.86 -6.43
N VAL A 59 -10.17 6.40 -6.53
CA VAL A 59 -9.45 5.83 -5.37
C VAL A 59 -9.22 6.91 -4.31
N THR A 60 -8.64 8.05 -4.72
CA THR A 60 -8.38 9.17 -3.81
C THR A 60 -9.66 9.67 -3.14
N THR A 61 -10.77 9.76 -3.90
CA THR A 61 -12.10 10.09 -3.37
C THR A 61 -12.56 9.09 -2.33
N SER A 62 -12.41 7.78 -2.60
CA SER A 62 -12.82 6.74 -1.65
C SER A 62 -12.01 6.77 -0.35
N LEU A 63 -10.71 7.07 -0.44
CA LEU A 63 -9.84 7.23 0.72
C LEU A 63 -10.19 8.47 1.55
N ALA A 64 -10.48 9.59 0.89
CA ALA A 64 -10.93 10.81 1.56
C ALA A 64 -12.30 10.61 2.24
N PHE A 65 -13.20 9.84 1.63
CA PHE A 65 -14.48 9.49 2.23
C PHE A 65 -14.30 8.61 3.49
N ASP A 66 -13.41 7.61 3.45
CA ASP A 66 -13.10 6.77 4.60
C ASP A 66 -12.48 7.58 5.74
N TYR A 67 -11.56 8.50 5.42
CA TYR A 67 -10.97 9.43 6.38
C TYR A 67 -12.03 10.32 7.04
N TRP A 68 -12.94 10.89 6.24
CA TRP A 68 -14.03 11.72 6.72
C TRP A 68 -15.01 10.93 7.61
N LEU A 69 -15.40 9.73 7.19
CA LEU A 69 -16.32 8.86 7.93
C LEU A 69 -15.73 8.42 9.28
N GLY A 70 -14.43 8.13 9.31
CA GLY A 70 -13.70 7.74 10.52
C GLY A 70 -13.32 8.92 11.43
N GLY A 71 -13.47 10.16 10.98
CA GLY A 71 -12.98 11.34 11.69
C GLY A 71 -11.44 11.36 11.80
N GLY A 72 -10.73 10.70 10.87
CA GLY A 72 -9.29 10.55 10.84
C GLY A 72 -8.83 9.20 10.29
N TYR A 73 -7.59 8.79 10.65
CA TYR A 73 -7.00 7.51 10.24
C TYR A 73 -7.53 6.33 11.06
N TYR A 74 -8.84 6.14 11.10
CA TYR A 74 -9.43 4.99 11.77
C TYR A 74 -9.50 3.80 10.82
N LEU A 75 -8.57 2.85 10.93
CA LEU A 75 -8.35 1.69 10.05
C LEU A 75 -9.63 0.95 9.66
N PHE A 76 -10.53 0.76 10.63
CA PHE A 76 -11.77 0.02 10.43
C PHE A 76 -12.58 0.53 9.23
N PHE A 77 -12.71 1.85 9.02
CA PHE A 77 -13.52 2.38 7.92
C PHE A 77 -12.86 2.14 6.55
N PHE A 78 -11.54 2.23 6.47
CA PHE A 78 -10.81 1.91 5.24
C PHE A 78 -10.98 0.44 4.84
N HIS A 79 -10.95 -0.46 5.81
CA HIS A 79 -11.18 -1.88 5.58
C HIS A 79 -12.64 -2.20 5.31
N LEU A 80 -13.59 -1.57 6.03
CA LEU A 80 -15.02 -1.78 5.86
C LEU A 80 -15.50 -1.42 4.45
N SER A 81 -15.12 -0.25 3.95
CA SER A 81 -15.50 0.19 2.60
C SER A 81 -14.96 -0.77 1.53
N THR A 82 -13.70 -1.21 1.65
CA THR A 82 -13.09 -2.20 0.77
C THR A 82 -13.87 -3.53 0.81
N PHE A 83 -14.19 -4.01 2.01
CA PHE A 83 -14.90 -5.28 2.18
C PHE A 83 -16.34 -5.24 1.63
N ILE A 84 -17.06 -4.13 1.82
CA ILE A 84 -18.41 -3.94 1.23
C ILE A 84 -18.35 -4.01 -0.31
N LEU A 85 -17.38 -3.32 -0.94
CA LEU A 85 -17.18 -3.38 -2.38
C LEU A 85 -16.83 -4.80 -2.85
N PHE A 86 -16.04 -5.54 -2.08
CA PHE A 86 -15.68 -6.93 -2.37
C PHE A 86 -16.90 -7.86 -2.33
N LEU A 87 -17.77 -7.73 -1.33
CA LEU A 87 -19.02 -8.47 -1.27
C LEU A 87 -19.98 -8.11 -2.42
N LEU A 88 -20.07 -6.83 -2.78
CA LEU A 88 -20.85 -6.36 -3.91
C LEU A 88 -20.34 -6.96 -5.23
N GLN A 89 -19.01 -6.99 -5.42
CA GLN A 89 -18.40 -7.66 -6.56
C GLN A 89 -18.81 -9.12 -6.65
N GLY A 90 -18.76 -9.85 -5.54
CA GLY A 90 -19.20 -11.24 -5.49
C GLY A 90 -20.66 -11.42 -5.92
N LEU A 91 -21.57 -10.56 -5.45
CA LEU A 91 -22.98 -10.60 -5.88
C LEU A 91 -23.14 -10.39 -7.37
N LEU A 92 -22.47 -9.39 -7.93
CA LEU A 92 -22.52 -9.09 -9.37
C LEU A 92 -21.89 -10.20 -10.22
N MET A 93 -20.81 -10.84 -9.72
CA MET A 93 -20.21 -12.00 -10.40
C MET A 93 -21.20 -13.16 -10.49
N VAL A 94 -21.99 -13.44 -9.45
CA VAL A 94 -23.04 -14.49 -9.51
C VAL A 94 -24.05 -14.17 -10.62
N CYS A 95 -24.50 -12.92 -10.71
CA CYS A 95 -25.41 -12.51 -11.79
C CYS A 95 -24.77 -12.69 -13.18
N PHE A 96 -23.54 -12.20 -13.34
CA PHE A 96 -22.79 -12.27 -14.59
C PHE A 96 -22.58 -13.72 -15.04
N PHE A 97 -22.09 -14.60 -14.17
CA PHE A 97 -21.82 -15.99 -14.49
C PHE A 97 -23.08 -16.79 -14.77
N THR A 98 -24.13 -16.59 -13.96
CA THR A 98 -25.42 -17.26 -14.19
C THR A 98 -25.96 -16.96 -15.58
N LYS A 99 -25.93 -15.69 -16.02
CA LYS A 99 -26.37 -15.31 -17.36
C LYS A 99 -25.52 -15.91 -18.45
N LEU A 100 -24.19 -15.87 -18.28
CA LEU A 100 -23.23 -16.44 -19.22
C LEU A 100 -23.46 -17.94 -19.43
N PHE A 101 -23.62 -18.69 -18.34
CA PHE A 101 -23.85 -20.13 -18.36
C PHE A 101 -25.23 -20.48 -18.95
N ASN A 102 -26.27 -19.70 -18.64
CA ASN A 102 -27.60 -19.88 -19.22
C ASN A 102 -27.63 -19.66 -20.74
N ILE A 103 -26.83 -18.73 -21.27
CA ILE A 103 -26.72 -18.56 -22.72
C ILE A 103 -26.06 -19.78 -23.38
N SER A 104 -25.10 -20.41 -22.71
CA SER A 104 -24.32 -21.53 -23.24
C SER A 104 -25.03 -22.88 -23.10
N LEU A 105 -25.76 -23.07 -22.01
CA LEU A 105 -26.56 -24.26 -21.73
C LEU A 105 -27.89 -23.82 -21.12
N PRO A 106 -28.90 -23.49 -21.98
CA PRO A 106 -30.22 -23.02 -21.53
C PRO A 106 -30.94 -24.07 -20.63
N ASP A 107 -31.79 -23.55 -19.74
CA ASP A 107 -32.72 -24.30 -18.90
C ASP A 107 -32.08 -25.29 -17.91
N ASP A 108 -30.80 -25.20 -17.67
CA ASP A 108 -30.13 -25.99 -16.66
C ASP A 108 -30.15 -25.34 -15.28
N LYS A 109 -30.94 -25.92 -14.38
CA LYS A 109 -31.07 -25.46 -12.98
C LYS A 109 -29.75 -25.45 -12.21
N LEU A 110 -28.70 -26.14 -12.70
CA LEU A 110 -27.38 -26.17 -12.08
C LEU A 110 -26.57 -24.89 -12.35
N ASN A 111 -26.88 -24.11 -13.40
CA ASN A 111 -26.07 -22.96 -13.81
C ASN A 111 -25.88 -21.93 -12.70
N THR A 112 -26.95 -21.58 -11.97
CA THR A 112 -26.88 -20.66 -10.83
C THR A 112 -26.08 -21.25 -9.67
N ARG A 113 -26.20 -22.57 -9.40
CA ARG A 113 -25.42 -23.23 -8.35
C ARG A 113 -23.93 -23.25 -8.69
N VAL A 114 -23.59 -23.51 -9.95
CA VAL A 114 -22.21 -23.46 -10.44
C VAL A 114 -21.63 -22.04 -10.29
N ALA A 115 -22.41 -21.02 -10.68
CA ALA A 115 -22.01 -19.62 -10.49
C ALA A 115 -21.78 -19.30 -9.01
N LEU A 116 -22.65 -19.72 -8.11
CA LEU A 116 -22.50 -19.53 -6.66
C LEU A 116 -21.24 -20.22 -6.11
N ILE A 117 -21.01 -21.47 -6.47
CA ILE A 117 -19.81 -22.24 -6.04
C ILE A 117 -18.56 -21.56 -6.57
N ALA A 118 -18.53 -21.21 -7.86
CA ALA A 118 -17.40 -20.55 -8.47
C ALA A 118 -17.07 -19.23 -7.75
N VAL A 119 -18.06 -18.37 -7.55
CA VAL A 119 -17.83 -17.08 -6.87
C VAL A 119 -17.43 -17.29 -5.41
N THR A 120 -17.95 -18.28 -4.71
CA THR A 120 -17.51 -18.62 -3.35
C THR A 120 -16.04 -19.01 -3.33
N LEU A 121 -15.57 -19.82 -4.29
CA LEU A 121 -14.16 -20.16 -4.45
C LEU A 121 -13.30 -18.92 -4.69
N TYR A 122 -13.76 -17.97 -5.50
CA TYR A 122 -13.05 -16.69 -5.73
C TYR A 122 -12.93 -15.87 -4.44
N LEU A 123 -14.04 -15.69 -3.73
CA LEU A 123 -14.07 -14.87 -2.52
C LEU A 123 -13.23 -15.47 -1.38
N LEU A 124 -13.05 -16.79 -1.39
CA LEU A 124 -12.25 -17.52 -0.39
C LEU A 124 -10.83 -17.86 -0.87
N HIS A 125 -10.44 -17.42 -2.08
CA HIS A 125 -9.14 -17.78 -2.63
C HIS A 125 -8.01 -17.00 -1.94
N PRO A 126 -6.96 -17.65 -1.38
CA PRO A 126 -5.93 -16.97 -0.60
C PRO A 126 -5.16 -15.88 -1.37
N THR A 127 -4.97 -16.04 -2.68
CA THR A 127 -4.33 -15.03 -3.54
C THR A 127 -5.12 -13.72 -3.60
N ILE A 128 -6.44 -13.78 -3.44
CA ILE A 128 -7.33 -12.60 -3.46
C ILE A 128 -7.20 -11.78 -2.17
N ALA A 129 -6.78 -12.41 -1.08
CA ALA A 129 -6.66 -11.78 0.23
C ALA A 129 -5.77 -10.53 0.23
N GLU A 130 -4.71 -10.50 -0.57
CA GLU A 130 -3.84 -9.34 -0.68
C GLU A 130 -4.60 -8.08 -1.11
N THR A 131 -5.39 -8.16 -2.19
CA THR A 131 -6.17 -7.01 -2.68
C THR A 131 -7.20 -6.50 -1.67
N VAL A 132 -7.67 -7.36 -0.77
CA VAL A 132 -8.63 -6.99 0.27
C VAL A 132 -7.93 -6.40 1.50
N ASN A 133 -6.77 -6.92 1.89
CA ASN A 133 -6.02 -6.49 3.07
C ASN A 133 -5.19 -5.22 2.82
N TYR A 134 -4.62 -5.05 1.64
CA TYR A 134 -3.83 -3.90 1.24
C TYR A 134 -4.74 -2.77 0.78
N VAL A 135 -4.83 -1.68 1.55
CA VAL A 135 -5.87 -0.67 1.37
C VAL A 135 -5.83 0.00 -0.01
N ILE A 136 -4.65 0.41 -0.50
CA ILE A 136 -4.55 1.06 -1.83
C ILE A 136 -4.83 0.08 -2.99
N ALA A 137 -4.68 -1.24 -2.77
CA ALA A 137 -5.02 -2.25 -3.77
C ALA A 137 -6.54 -2.32 -4.04
N ARG A 138 -7.38 -1.58 -3.27
CA ARG A 138 -8.79 -1.34 -3.63
C ARG A 138 -8.97 -0.80 -5.04
N ALA A 139 -7.94 -0.20 -5.63
CA ALA A 139 -7.94 0.23 -7.01
C ALA A 139 -8.22 -0.94 -7.99
N ASP A 140 -7.65 -2.13 -7.71
CA ASP A 140 -7.92 -3.35 -8.49
C ASP A 140 -9.35 -3.83 -8.29
N LEU A 141 -9.82 -3.79 -7.05
CA LEU A 141 -11.20 -4.14 -6.70
C LEU A 141 -12.20 -3.21 -7.40
N GLN A 142 -12.03 -1.88 -7.30
CA GLN A 142 -12.92 -0.91 -7.92
C GLN A 142 -12.96 -1.02 -9.44
N SER A 143 -11.80 -1.22 -10.07
CA SER A 143 -11.66 -1.41 -11.51
C SER A 143 -12.35 -2.71 -11.97
N THR A 144 -12.13 -3.83 -11.27
CA THR A 144 -12.75 -5.13 -11.57
C THR A 144 -14.25 -5.11 -11.37
N LEU A 145 -14.71 -4.55 -10.23
CA LEU A 145 -16.13 -4.36 -9.93
C LEU A 145 -16.85 -3.57 -11.04
N ALA A 146 -16.21 -2.50 -11.52
CA ALA A 146 -16.77 -1.66 -12.58
C ALA A 146 -16.94 -2.44 -13.90
N VAL A 147 -15.96 -3.24 -14.29
CA VAL A 147 -16.04 -4.11 -15.48
C VAL A 147 -17.17 -5.13 -15.34
N ILE A 148 -17.27 -5.79 -14.19
CA ILE A 148 -18.33 -6.78 -13.93
C ILE A 148 -19.72 -6.10 -13.93
N LEU A 149 -19.85 -4.93 -13.30
CA LEU A 149 -21.09 -4.16 -13.30
C LEU A 149 -21.49 -3.75 -14.72
N ALA A 150 -20.53 -3.36 -15.56
CA ALA A 150 -20.80 -3.03 -16.96
C ALA A 150 -21.38 -4.23 -17.72
N PHE A 151 -20.84 -5.43 -17.56
CA PHE A 151 -21.42 -6.65 -18.13
C PHE A 151 -22.81 -6.96 -17.58
N VAL A 152 -23.02 -6.82 -16.28
CA VAL A 152 -24.35 -7.05 -15.65
C VAL A 152 -25.37 -6.05 -16.20
N LEU A 153 -25.07 -4.75 -16.26
CA LEU A 153 -25.95 -3.74 -16.83
C LEU A 153 -26.27 -4.02 -18.29
N TYR A 154 -25.27 -4.43 -19.06
CA TYR A 154 -25.47 -4.82 -20.46
C TYR A 154 -26.37 -6.05 -20.59
N GLN A 155 -26.14 -7.09 -19.77
CA GLN A 155 -26.87 -8.35 -19.84
C GLN A 155 -28.36 -8.23 -19.41
N TYR A 156 -28.64 -7.44 -18.37
CA TYR A 156 -29.96 -7.45 -17.72
C TYR A 156 -30.83 -6.23 -18.06
N SER A 157 -30.26 -5.13 -18.60
CA SER A 157 -31.02 -3.90 -18.85
C SER A 157 -31.02 -3.49 -20.31
N ALA A 158 -32.18 -3.61 -20.95
CA ALA A 158 -32.38 -3.12 -22.32
C ALA A 158 -32.18 -1.58 -22.43
N ARG A 159 -32.54 -0.83 -21.35
CA ARG A 159 -32.32 0.62 -21.29
C ARG A 159 -30.81 0.93 -21.26
N CYS A 160 -30.02 0.21 -20.45
CA CYS A 160 -28.60 0.43 -20.39
C CYS A 160 -27.88 0.10 -21.70
N ARG A 161 -28.35 -0.92 -22.44
CA ARG A 161 -27.85 -1.21 -23.79
C ARG A 161 -28.18 -0.09 -24.77
N LYS A 162 -29.44 0.36 -24.79
CA LYS A 162 -29.95 1.39 -25.73
C LYS A 162 -29.25 2.74 -25.59
N PHE A 163 -28.97 3.15 -24.34
CA PHE A 163 -28.38 4.46 -24.03
C PHE A 163 -26.88 4.35 -23.64
N TYR A 164 -26.22 3.22 -23.88
CA TYR A 164 -24.82 2.97 -23.56
C TYR A 164 -24.45 3.21 -22.09
N LEU A 165 -25.41 3.16 -21.15
CA LEU A 165 -25.17 3.41 -19.73
C LEU A 165 -24.25 2.37 -19.08
N TYR A 166 -24.07 1.20 -19.70
CA TYR A 166 -23.10 0.20 -19.27
C TYR A 166 -21.64 0.68 -19.42
N LEU A 167 -21.36 1.76 -20.15
CA LEU A 167 -20.04 2.38 -20.25
C LEU A 167 -19.72 3.28 -19.07
N VAL A 168 -20.72 3.76 -18.32
CA VAL A 168 -20.50 4.62 -17.14
C VAL A 168 -19.65 3.91 -16.08
N PRO A 169 -19.94 2.67 -15.66
CA PRO A 169 -19.03 1.93 -14.79
C PRO A 169 -17.63 1.78 -15.35
N VAL A 170 -17.46 1.57 -16.68
CA VAL A 170 -16.14 1.44 -17.30
C VAL A 170 -15.32 2.71 -17.14
N ILE A 171 -15.95 3.89 -17.32
CA ILE A 171 -15.31 5.18 -17.10
C ILE A 171 -14.89 5.32 -15.62
N ILE A 172 -15.79 5.01 -14.69
CA ILE A 172 -15.49 5.04 -13.24
C ILE A 172 -14.34 4.09 -12.90
N GLY A 173 -14.36 2.88 -13.46
CA GLY A 173 -13.28 1.90 -13.29
C GLY A 173 -11.94 2.37 -13.85
N ALA A 174 -11.93 3.04 -15.00
CA ALA A 174 -10.72 3.61 -15.60
C ALA A 174 -10.14 4.75 -14.73
N LEU A 175 -11.00 5.55 -14.10
CA LEU A 175 -10.62 6.58 -13.14
C LEU A 175 -10.17 6.01 -11.78
N ALA A 176 -10.42 4.72 -11.52
CA ALA A 176 -9.83 4.00 -10.38
C ALA A 176 -8.50 3.32 -10.74
N LYS A 177 -8.48 2.54 -11.83
CA LYS A 177 -7.27 1.87 -12.34
C LYS A 177 -7.39 1.57 -13.84
N PRO A 178 -6.34 1.83 -14.67
CA PRO A 178 -6.39 1.64 -16.12
C PRO A 178 -6.80 0.24 -16.64
N PRO A 179 -6.57 -0.89 -15.95
CA PRO A 179 -6.97 -2.21 -16.44
C PRO A 179 -8.44 -2.35 -16.84
N SER A 180 -9.36 -1.52 -16.33
CA SER A 180 -10.76 -1.55 -16.76
C SER A 180 -10.98 -1.22 -18.24
N ILE A 181 -10.02 -0.59 -18.94
CA ILE A 181 -10.10 -0.37 -20.39
C ILE A 181 -10.08 -1.69 -21.18
N MET A 182 -9.62 -2.79 -20.57
CA MET A 182 -9.71 -4.13 -21.15
C MET A 182 -11.17 -4.61 -21.28
N PHE A 183 -12.13 -3.87 -20.74
CA PHE A 183 -13.53 -4.12 -21.02
C PHE A 183 -13.82 -4.17 -22.52
N ALA A 184 -13.27 -3.27 -23.33
CA ALA A 184 -13.57 -3.20 -24.77
C ALA A 184 -13.23 -4.49 -25.52
N PRO A 185 -12.02 -5.05 -25.48
CA PRO A 185 -11.75 -6.33 -26.13
C PRO A 185 -12.49 -7.50 -25.48
N MET A 186 -12.70 -7.52 -24.15
CA MET A 186 -13.52 -8.53 -23.49
C MET A 186 -14.97 -8.48 -23.96
N PHE A 187 -15.51 -7.27 -24.12
CA PHE A 187 -16.87 -7.05 -24.59
C PHE A 187 -17.04 -7.48 -26.06
N PHE A 188 -16.05 -7.21 -26.91
CA PHE A 188 -16.02 -7.73 -28.29
C PHE A 188 -16.13 -9.26 -28.31
N ILE A 189 -15.34 -9.97 -27.51
CA ILE A 189 -15.37 -11.42 -27.43
C ILE A 189 -16.72 -11.92 -26.87
N TYR A 190 -17.27 -11.20 -25.89
CA TYR A 190 -18.59 -11.50 -25.36
C TYR A 190 -19.67 -11.42 -26.45
N LEU A 191 -19.72 -10.34 -27.23
CA LEU A 191 -20.65 -10.18 -28.33
C LEU A 191 -20.46 -11.27 -29.39
N LEU A 192 -19.22 -11.55 -29.74
CA LEU A 192 -18.87 -12.60 -30.71
C LEU A 192 -19.43 -13.97 -30.30
N PHE A 193 -19.16 -14.37 -29.04
CA PHE A 193 -19.49 -15.72 -28.57
C PHE A 193 -20.94 -15.88 -28.15
N PHE A 194 -21.52 -14.91 -27.48
CA PHE A 194 -22.77 -15.07 -26.76
C PHE A 194 -23.97 -14.37 -27.42
N GLU A 195 -23.76 -13.35 -28.24
CA GLU A 195 -24.83 -12.72 -29.01
C GLU A 195 -24.87 -13.23 -30.45
N GLU A 196 -23.80 -13.02 -31.20
CA GLU A 196 -23.74 -13.42 -32.63
C GLU A 196 -23.45 -14.92 -32.83
N GLN A 197 -23.18 -15.63 -31.73
CA GLN A 197 -22.95 -17.10 -31.74
C GLN A 197 -21.84 -17.54 -32.72
N LEU A 198 -20.78 -16.71 -32.89
CA LEU A 198 -19.63 -16.97 -33.76
C LEU A 198 -18.49 -17.60 -32.95
N SER A 199 -17.60 -18.31 -33.65
CA SER A 199 -16.32 -18.82 -33.12
C SER A 199 -15.18 -17.88 -33.48
N LEU A 200 -13.98 -18.09 -32.89
CA LEU A 200 -12.76 -17.39 -33.31
C LEU A 200 -12.40 -17.67 -34.79
N ALA A 201 -12.64 -18.90 -35.26
CA ALA A 201 -12.41 -19.26 -36.66
C ALA A 201 -13.30 -18.50 -37.65
N ASP A 202 -14.49 -18.05 -37.21
CA ASP A 202 -15.43 -17.31 -38.05
C ASP A 202 -14.94 -15.89 -38.36
N LEU A 203 -14.02 -15.35 -37.57
CA LEU A 203 -13.37 -14.05 -37.80
C LEU A 203 -12.59 -14.03 -39.16
N PHE A 204 -12.14 -15.18 -39.62
CA PHE A 204 -11.32 -15.34 -40.83
C PHE A 204 -12.17 -15.81 -42.02
N LYS A 205 -13.48 -16.04 -41.86
CA LYS A 205 -14.35 -16.51 -42.95
C LYS A 205 -15.07 -15.37 -43.63
N LEU A 206 -14.84 -15.21 -44.92
CA LEU A 206 -15.50 -14.17 -45.73
C LEU A 206 -17.01 -14.30 -45.72
N SER A 207 -17.57 -15.53 -45.65
CA SER A 207 -19.02 -15.79 -45.50
C SER A 207 -19.63 -15.26 -44.22
N ARG A 208 -18.84 -14.99 -43.19
CA ARG A 208 -19.27 -14.45 -41.90
C ARG A 208 -19.02 -12.95 -41.73
N PHE A 209 -18.48 -12.29 -42.76
CA PHE A 209 -18.08 -10.89 -42.70
C PHE A 209 -19.18 -9.95 -42.18
N LYS A 210 -20.41 -10.09 -42.67
CA LYS A 210 -21.56 -9.26 -42.22
C LYS A 210 -21.81 -9.39 -40.72
N GLN A 211 -21.73 -10.61 -40.18
CA GLN A 211 -21.93 -10.88 -38.75
C GLN A 211 -20.76 -10.35 -37.93
N VAL A 212 -19.53 -10.56 -38.37
CA VAL A 212 -18.33 -10.00 -37.70
C VAL A 212 -18.38 -8.48 -37.70
N PHE A 213 -18.77 -7.86 -38.83
CA PHE A 213 -18.95 -6.40 -38.92
C PHE A 213 -20.04 -5.89 -37.95
N ALA A 214 -21.11 -6.65 -37.74
CA ALA A 214 -22.13 -6.33 -36.73
C ALA A 214 -21.56 -6.33 -35.30
N VAL A 215 -20.67 -7.30 -34.96
CA VAL A 215 -19.94 -7.33 -33.67
C VAL A 215 -19.05 -6.09 -33.53
N ILE A 216 -18.29 -5.74 -34.56
CA ILE A 216 -17.42 -4.56 -34.58
C ILE A 216 -18.24 -3.31 -34.33
N LYS A 217 -19.35 -3.13 -35.08
CA LYS A 217 -20.25 -1.98 -34.93
C LYS A 217 -20.83 -1.87 -33.52
N LYS A 218 -21.30 -3.00 -32.95
CA LYS A 218 -21.84 -3.03 -31.59
C LYS A 218 -20.80 -2.74 -30.50
N SER A 219 -19.56 -3.19 -30.70
CA SER A 219 -18.47 -2.98 -29.74
C SER A 219 -17.76 -1.62 -29.90
N ALA A 220 -17.90 -0.95 -31.06
CA ALA A 220 -17.23 0.31 -31.37
C ALA A 220 -17.39 1.40 -30.30
N PRO A 221 -18.57 1.62 -29.68
CA PRO A 221 -18.70 2.61 -28.60
C PRO A 221 -17.82 2.29 -27.39
N ALA A 222 -17.65 1.01 -27.05
CA ALA A 222 -16.79 0.60 -25.95
C ALA A 222 -15.30 0.84 -26.30
N PHE A 223 -14.86 0.54 -27.53
CA PHE A 223 -13.51 0.83 -27.97
C PHE A 223 -13.22 2.33 -28.01
N ILE A 224 -14.15 3.14 -28.50
CA ILE A 224 -14.00 4.60 -28.54
C ILE A 224 -13.92 5.16 -27.10
N CYS A 225 -14.79 4.71 -26.22
CA CYS A 225 -14.79 5.12 -24.81
C CYS A 225 -13.46 4.74 -24.13
N CYS A 226 -13.01 3.49 -24.27
CA CYS A 226 -11.77 3.02 -23.65
C CYS A 226 -10.52 3.70 -24.24
N ALA A 227 -10.47 3.94 -25.55
CA ALA A 227 -9.39 4.66 -26.21
C ALA A 227 -9.34 6.13 -25.71
N PHE A 228 -10.49 6.79 -25.62
CA PHE A 228 -10.57 8.13 -25.05
C PHE A 228 -10.10 8.15 -23.59
N MET A 229 -10.53 7.20 -22.77
CA MET A 229 -10.10 7.10 -21.38
C MET A 229 -8.59 6.86 -21.27
N TYR A 230 -8.02 6.01 -22.11
CA TYR A 230 -6.56 5.77 -22.13
C TYR A 230 -5.79 7.06 -22.45
N TRP A 231 -6.20 7.80 -23.47
CA TRP A 231 -5.63 9.09 -23.81
C TRP A 231 -5.80 10.11 -22.69
N PHE A 232 -7.01 10.22 -22.10
CA PHE A 232 -7.31 11.14 -21.02
C PHE A 232 -6.45 10.86 -19.78
N LEU A 233 -6.36 9.61 -19.34
CA LEU A 233 -5.53 9.20 -18.20
C LEU A 233 -4.05 9.55 -18.42
N GLY A 234 -3.53 9.33 -19.64
CA GLY A 234 -2.18 9.72 -19.98
C GLY A 234 -1.92 11.22 -19.90
N ARG A 235 -2.94 12.05 -20.22
CA ARG A 235 -2.85 13.51 -20.09
C ARG A 235 -2.91 14.00 -18.66
N MET A 236 -3.70 13.34 -17.82
CA MET A 236 -3.92 13.72 -16.43
C MET A 236 -2.85 13.17 -15.46
N THR A 237 -2.12 12.13 -15.87
CA THR A 237 -1.02 11.60 -15.06
C THR A 237 0.14 12.59 -15.04
N PRO A 238 0.65 12.97 -13.85
CA PRO A 238 1.77 13.88 -13.72
C PRO A 238 3.03 13.39 -14.45
N LYS A 239 3.81 14.32 -15.01
CA LYS A 239 5.07 13.99 -15.70
C LYS A 239 6.16 13.45 -14.77
N THR A 240 5.95 13.60 -13.48
CA THR A 240 6.82 13.05 -12.42
C THR A 240 6.66 11.56 -12.21
N TRP A 241 5.56 10.97 -12.73
CA TRP A 241 5.34 9.52 -12.66
C TRP A 241 6.39 8.77 -13.47
N GLU A 242 6.96 7.75 -12.86
CA GLU A 242 7.95 6.87 -13.48
C GLU A 242 7.50 5.41 -13.39
N PRO A 243 7.72 4.59 -14.45
CA PRO A 243 7.55 3.16 -14.34
C PRO A 243 8.55 2.60 -13.31
N GLY A 244 8.11 1.67 -12.47
CA GLY A 244 8.94 1.15 -11.38
C GLY A 244 10.15 0.32 -11.82
N GLY A 245 10.15 -0.19 -13.07
CA GLY A 245 11.24 -1.01 -13.63
C GLY A 245 12.03 -0.28 -14.72
N THR A 246 13.27 -0.71 -14.93
CA THR A 246 14.22 -0.05 -15.85
C THR A 246 14.56 -0.88 -17.10
N ALA A 247 14.11 -2.14 -17.19
CA ALA A 247 14.50 -3.09 -18.25
C ALA A 247 13.27 -3.63 -19.02
N PRO A 248 12.67 -2.85 -19.97
CA PRO A 248 11.42 -3.22 -20.63
C PRO A 248 11.49 -4.56 -21.40
N ILE A 249 12.58 -4.83 -22.09
CA ILE A 249 12.74 -6.07 -22.89
C ILE A 249 12.86 -7.28 -21.98
N GLN A 250 13.72 -7.24 -20.96
CA GLN A 250 13.87 -8.32 -19.98
C GLN A 250 12.57 -8.55 -19.22
N TYR A 251 11.84 -7.48 -18.90
CA TYR A 251 10.53 -7.60 -18.31
C TYR A 251 9.56 -8.36 -19.21
N LEU A 252 9.46 -7.96 -20.49
CA LEU A 252 8.57 -8.57 -21.47
C LEU A 252 8.88 -10.07 -21.68
N ILE A 253 10.15 -10.45 -21.84
CA ILE A 253 10.55 -11.86 -22.05
C ILE A 253 10.37 -12.70 -20.76
N THR A 254 10.29 -12.07 -19.60
CA THR A 254 10.02 -12.78 -18.33
C THR A 254 8.53 -13.09 -18.16
N GLN A 255 7.63 -12.25 -18.70
CA GLN A 255 6.20 -12.36 -18.47
C GLN A 255 5.56 -13.68 -18.91
N PRO A 256 5.97 -14.35 -20.00
CA PRO A 256 5.41 -15.66 -20.34
C PRO A 256 5.52 -16.69 -19.20
N TYR A 257 6.66 -16.74 -18.51
CA TYR A 257 6.86 -17.63 -17.37
C TYR A 257 6.07 -17.18 -16.14
N VAL A 258 5.99 -15.87 -15.88
CA VAL A 258 5.16 -15.29 -14.82
C VAL A 258 3.67 -15.63 -15.04
N ILE A 259 3.18 -15.54 -16.27
CA ILE A 259 1.79 -15.88 -16.63
C ILE A 259 1.50 -17.37 -16.36
N ALA A 260 2.44 -18.26 -16.70
CA ALA A 260 2.32 -19.69 -16.39
C ALA A 260 2.28 -19.94 -14.86
N HIS A 261 3.12 -19.23 -14.10
CA HIS A 261 3.12 -19.27 -12.65
C HIS A 261 1.78 -18.77 -12.06
N TYR A 262 1.25 -17.66 -12.55
CA TYR A 262 -0.05 -17.15 -12.15
C TYR A 262 -1.20 -18.16 -12.39
N PHE A 263 -1.15 -18.87 -13.50
CA PHE A 263 -2.10 -19.95 -13.76
C PHE A 263 -1.95 -21.08 -12.75
N GLN A 264 -0.72 -21.47 -12.39
CA GLN A 264 -0.46 -22.46 -11.35
C GLN A 264 -1.03 -22.04 -9.99
N MET A 265 -0.84 -20.75 -9.63
CA MET A 265 -1.30 -20.17 -8.37
C MET A 265 -2.84 -20.22 -8.19
N PHE A 266 -3.59 -20.30 -9.28
CA PHE A 266 -5.04 -20.50 -9.23
C PHE A 266 -5.42 -21.87 -8.66
N PHE A 267 -4.62 -22.90 -8.88
CA PHE A 267 -4.89 -24.27 -8.38
C PHE A 267 -4.17 -24.57 -7.08
N VAL A 268 -2.95 -24.06 -6.95
CA VAL A 268 -2.06 -24.33 -5.81
C VAL A 268 -1.50 -23.02 -5.30
N PRO A 269 -2.26 -22.24 -4.49
CA PRO A 269 -1.83 -20.96 -3.96
C PRO A 269 -0.85 -21.10 -2.80
N ASN A 270 0.31 -21.68 -3.09
CA ASN A 270 1.40 -21.83 -2.13
C ASN A 270 2.41 -20.70 -2.25
N ALA A 271 3.19 -20.47 -1.20
CA ALA A 271 4.27 -19.48 -1.17
C ALA A 271 3.86 -18.05 -1.57
N LEU A 272 2.60 -17.66 -1.30
CA LEU A 272 2.11 -16.30 -1.50
C LEU A 272 2.96 -15.31 -0.71
N SER A 273 3.56 -14.34 -1.39
CA SER A 273 4.43 -13.32 -0.78
C SER A 273 3.96 -11.93 -1.16
N ALA A 274 3.91 -11.02 -0.20
CA ALA A 274 3.54 -9.63 -0.47
C ALA A 274 4.58 -8.91 -1.34
N ASP A 275 5.81 -9.43 -1.38
CA ASP A 275 6.88 -8.96 -2.24
C ASP A 275 7.78 -10.14 -2.62
N SER A 276 8.02 -10.33 -3.93
CA SER A 276 8.73 -11.48 -4.43
C SER A 276 10.21 -11.18 -4.71
N ASP A 277 11.07 -12.20 -4.67
CA ASP A 277 12.47 -12.12 -5.09
C ASP A 277 12.70 -12.63 -6.53
N TRP A 278 11.64 -12.65 -7.33
CA TRP A 278 11.75 -13.06 -8.74
C TRP A 278 12.63 -12.11 -9.53
N GLN A 279 13.55 -12.70 -10.31
CA GLN A 279 14.50 -11.96 -11.15
C GLN A 279 14.05 -11.96 -12.61
N LEU A 280 14.41 -10.88 -13.31
CA LEU A 280 14.22 -10.79 -14.76
C LEU A 280 15.06 -11.86 -15.48
N LEU A 281 14.51 -12.45 -16.54
CA LEU A 281 15.25 -13.35 -17.39
C LEU A 281 16.31 -12.57 -18.18
N PRO A 282 17.53 -13.11 -18.30
CA PRO A 282 18.62 -12.41 -19.00
C PRO A 282 18.36 -12.28 -20.50
N ASN A 283 17.78 -13.31 -21.14
CA ASN A 283 17.50 -13.36 -22.58
C ASN A 283 16.49 -14.47 -22.91
N ILE A 284 16.12 -14.58 -24.19
CA ILE A 284 15.13 -15.55 -24.70
C ILE A 284 15.64 -17.00 -24.73
N SER A 285 16.95 -17.24 -24.55
CA SER A 285 17.52 -18.60 -24.50
C SER A 285 17.31 -19.27 -23.14
N ASP A 286 16.82 -18.55 -22.13
CA ASP A 286 16.46 -19.14 -20.84
C ASP A 286 15.27 -20.09 -21.05
N TRP A 287 15.38 -21.32 -20.54
CA TRP A 287 14.36 -22.35 -20.70
C TRP A 287 12.99 -21.94 -20.17
N ARG A 288 12.96 -21.04 -19.17
CA ARG A 288 11.72 -20.50 -18.59
C ARG A 288 10.91 -19.72 -19.60
N PHE A 289 11.56 -18.97 -20.49
CA PHE A 289 10.88 -18.28 -21.58
C PHE A 289 10.19 -19.28 -22.53
N ALA A 290 10.88 -20.37 -22.90
CA ALA A 290 10.31 -21.39 -23.77
C ALA A 290 9.10 -22.09 -23.14
N VAL A 291 9.20 -22.46 -21.85
CA VAL A 291 8.10 -23.10 -21.10
C VAL A 291 6.88 -22.16 -21.01
N GLY A 292 7.10 -20.89 -20.64
CA GLY A 292 6.01 -19.93 -20.55
C GLY A 292 5.34 -19.65 -21.90
N SER A 293 6.14 -19.50 -22.95
CA SER A 293 5.63 -19.29 -24.32
C SER A 293 4.85 -20.50 -24.84
N PHE A 294 5.34 -21.71 -24.59
CA PHE A 294 4.62 -22.94 -24.91
C PHE A 294 3.29 -23.04 -24.17
N PHE A 295 3.28 -22.71 -22.88
CA PHE A 295 2.04 -22.65 -22.10
C PHE A 295 1.02 -21.69 -22.71
N ILE A 296 1.43 -20.47 -23.05
CA ILE A 296 0.55 -19.47 -23.70
C ILE A 296 -0.01 -20.01 -25.02
N LEU A 297 0.85 -20.61 -25.86
CA LEU A 297 0.44 -21.20 -27.13
C LEU A 297 -0.63 -22.28 -26.92
N VAL A 298 -0.40 -23.21 -25.98
CA VAL A 298 -1.37 -24.27 -25.67
C VAL A 298 -2.70 -23.68 -25.22
N MET A 299 -2.70 -22.70 -24.35
CA MET A 299 -3.92 -22.06 -23.86
C MET A 299 -4.67 -21.31 -24.98
N ILE A 300 -3.97 -20.65 -25.89
CA ILE A 300 -4.59 -20.02 -27.07
C ILE A 300 -5.22 -21.08 -27.98
N VAL A 301 -4.55 -22.20 -28.21
CA VAL A 301 -5.11 -23.31 -29.00
C VAL A 301 -6.37 -23.88 -28.33
N ILE A 302 -6.35 -24.08 -27.01
CA ILE A 302 -7.54 -24.50 -26.25
C ILE A 302 -8.68 -23.49 -26.41
N ALA A 303 -8.39 -22.20 -26.28
CA ALA A 303 -9.39 -21.15 -26.47
C ALA A 303 -9.97 -21.16 -27.88
N PHE A 304 -9.14 -21.37 -28.90
CA PHE A 304 -9.57 -21.45 -30.29
C PHE A 304 -10.50 -22.66 -30.51
N ILE A 305 -10.10 -23.86 -30.07
CA ILE A 305 -10.88 -25.10 -30.22
C ILE A 305 -12.21 -25.00 -29.44
N THR A 306 -12.18 -24.49 -28.21
CA THR A 306 -13.38 -24.42 -27.37
C THR A 306 -14.37 -23.34 -27.84
N SER A 307 -13.93 -22.33 -28.58
CA SER A 307 -14.80 -21.31 -29.19
C SER A 307 -15.79 -21.89 -30.22
N ALA A 308 -15.44 -23.02 -30.84
CA ALA A 308 -16.21 -23.60 -31.96
C ALA A 308 -17.60 -24.09 -31.51
N LYS A 309 -17.73 -24.62 -30.30
CA LYS A 309 -18.99 -25.19 -29.80
C LYS A 309 -19.63 -24.27 -28.77
N LYS A 310 -20.93 -23.94 -28.97
CA LYS A 310 -21.69 -23.04 -28.08
C LYS A 310 -21.51 -23.38 -26.60
N GLN A 311 -21.60 -24.65 -26.24
CA GLN A 311 -21.51 -25.13 -24.86
C GLN A 311 -20.09 -24.95 -24.25
N LEU A 312 -19.04 -24.87 -25.08
CA LEU A 312 -17.66 -24.72 -24.63
C LEU A 312 -17.17 -23.27 -24.59
N ARG A 313 -17.93 -22.33 -25.17
CA ARG A 313 -17.54 -20.90 -25.26
C ARG A 313 -17.22 -20.22 -23.93
N PRO A 314 -17.86 -20.53 -22.78
CA PRO A 314 -17.40 -19.99 -21.50
C PRO A 314 -15.95 -20.33 -21.17
N ILE A 315 -15.46 -21.51 -21.60
CA ILE A 315 -14.06 -21.92 -21.43
C ILE A 315 -13.15 -20.98 -22.22
N SER A 316 -13.45 -20.82 -23.51
CA SER A 316 -12.70 -19.91 -24.39
C SER A 316 -12.74 -18.46 -23.88
N PHE A 317 -13.91 -17.99 -23.49
CA PHE A 317 -14.10 -16.63 -22.98
C PHE A 317 -13.26 -16.37 -21.70
N GLY A 318 -13.27 -17.30 -20.77
CA GLY A 318 -12.52 -17.16 -19.54
C GLY A 318 -11.00 -17.22 -19.75
N ILE A 319 -10.51 -18.07 -20.67
CA ILE A 319 -9.09 -18.11 -21.05
C ILE A 319 -8.67 -16.76 -21.66
N LEU A 320 -9.46 -16.25 -22.60
CA LEU A 320 -9.17 -14.96 -23.25
C LEU A 320 -9.27 -13.79 -22.26
N TRP A 321 -10.24 -13.83 -21.31
CA TRP A 321 -10.30 -12.88 -20.22
C TRP A 321 -9.02 -12.87 -19.40
N PHE A 322 -8.52 -14.04 -19.00
CA PHE A 322 -7.28 -14.17 -18.23
C PHE A 322 -6.11 -13.47 -18.89
N PHE A 323 -5.89 -13.72 -20.18
CA PHE A 323 -4.81 -13.07 -20.93
C PHE A 323 -5.04 -11.56 -21.13
N LEU A 324 -6.26 -11.15 -21.49
CA LEU A 324 -6.58 -9.74 -21.68
C LEU A 324 -6.44 -8.94 -20.37
N ALA A 325 -6.85 -9.52 -19.24
CA ALA A 325 -6.72 -8.87 -17.94
C ALA A 325 -5.25 -8.69 -17.51
N LEU A 326 -4.34 -9.55 -17.97
CA LEU A 326 -2.90 -9.47 -17.71
C LEU A 326 -2.17 -8.48 -18.61
N LEU A 327 -2.69 -8.15 -19.80
CA LEU A 327 -1.98 -7.29 -20.77
C LEU A 327 -1.46 -5.98 -20.16
N PRO A 328 -2.21 -5.23 -19.33
CA PRO A 328 -1.73 -3.96 -18.78
C PRO A 328 -0.51 -4.11 -17.86
N THR A 329 -0.37 -5.25 -17.18
CA THR A 329 0.70 -5.50 -16.20
C THR A 329 1.79 -6.44 -16.69
N SER A 330 1.52 -7.21 -17.75
CA SER A 330 2.44 -8.19 -18.32
C SER A 330 2.80 -7.84 -19.78
N SER A 331 3.22 -6.59 -20.00
CA SER A 331 3.56 -6.05 -21.32
C SER A 331 4.95 -5.40 -21.32
N ILE A 332 5.16 -4.43 -22.20
CA ILE A 332 6.44 -3.75 -22.36
C ILE A 332 6.73 -2.69 -21.28
N ILE A 333 5.71 -2.27 -20.52
CA ILE A 333 5.89 -1.30 -19.43
C ILE A 333 6.38 -2.06 -18.20
N PRO A 334 7.65 -1.90 -17.79
CA PRO A 334 8.20 -2.64 -16.66
C PRO A 334 7.66 -2.08 -15.34
N LEU A 335 7.20 -2.97 -14.48
CA LEU A 335 6.81 -2.64 -13.11
C LEU A 335 7.97 -2.92 -12.14
N ALA A 336 7.92 -2.36 -10.95
CA ALA A 336 8.96 -2.52 -9.94
C ALA A 336 9.16 -4.00 -9.55
N GLU A 337 8.06 -4.70 -9.34
CA GLU A 337 8.05 -6.13 -9.08
C GLU A 337 7.84 -6.92 -10.38
N VAL A 338 8.65 -7.95 -10.58
CA VAL A 338 8.51 -8.89 -11.72
C VAL A 338 7.19 -9.67 -11.60
N LEU A 339 6.86 -10.10 -10.38
CA LEU A 339 5.67 -10.84 -9.99
C LEU A 339 5.07 -10.21 -8.74
N ASN A 340 3.74 -10.13 -8.69
CA ASN A 340 3.02 -9.69 -7.49
C ASN A 340 1.62 -10.35 -7.46
N ASP A 341 1.20 -10.86 -6.31
CA ASP A 341 0.01 -11.70 -6.17
C ASP A 341 -1.30 -10.92 -6.39
N HIS A 342 -1.39 -9.64 -5.99
CA HIS A 342 -2.61 -8.84 -6.20
C HIS A 342 -2.97 -8.63 -7.68
N ARG A 343 -2.00 -8.78 -8.60
CA ARG A 343 -2.28 -8.69 -10.05
C ARG A 343 -3.22 -9.77 -10.54
N MET A 344 -3.44 -10.84 -9.75
CA MET A 344 -4.35 -11.93 -10.09
C MET A 344 -5.81 -11.62 -9.82
N PHE A 345 -6.12 -10.56 -9.13
CA PHE A 345 -7.48 -10.22 -8.76
C PHE A 345 -8.44 -10.16 -9.95
N PHE A 346 -8.10 -9.43 -11.00
CA PHE A 346 -8.89 -9.31 -12.22
C PHE A 346 -8.78 -10.52 -13.17
N PRO A 347 -7.60 -11.08 -13.45
CA PRO A 347 -7.44 -12.27 -14.30
C PRO A 347 -8.16 -13.52 -13.78
N PHE A 348 -8.21 -13.74 -12.48
CA PHE A 348 -8.82 -14.93 -11.89
C PHE A 348 -10.33 -15.02 -12.11
N VAL A 349 -11.00 -13.92 -12.38
CA VAL A 349 -12.42 -13.93 -12.82
C VAL A 349 -12.58 -14.80 -14.08
N GLY A 350 -11.68 -14.66 -15.04
CA GLY A 350 -11.68 -15.48 -16.27
C GLY A 350 -11.37 -16.94 -16.02
N LEU A 351 -10.31 -17.24 -15.27
CA LEU A 351 -9.96 -18.63 -14.93
C LEU A 351 -11.09 -19.33 -14.19
N LEU A 352 -11.76 -18.60 -13.30
CA LEU A 352 -12.89 -19.13 -12.56
C LEU A 352 -14.04 -19.52 -13.48
N ILE A 353 -14.38 -18.71 -14.50
CA ILE A 353 -15.37 -19.05 -15.53
C ILE A 353 -14.94 -20.31 -16.27
N SER A 354 -13.70 -20.36 -16.77
CA SER A 354 -13.19 -21.50 -17.55
C SER A 354 -13.19 -22.79 -16.76
N VAL A 355 -12.60 -22.76 -15.57
CA VAL A 355 -12.37 -23.97 -14.74
C VAL A 355 -13.70 -24.49 -14.19
N SER A 356 -14.54 -23.64 -13.60
CA SER A 356 -15.84 -24.07 -13.04
C SER A 356 -16.74 -24.64 -14.12
N TRP A 357 -16.75 -24.03 -15.31
CA TRP A 357 -17.53 -24.55 -16.41
C TRP A 357 -16.99 -25.87 -16.98
N THR A 358 -15.67 -26.00 -17.12
CA THR A 358 -15.01 -27.25 -17.52
C THR A 358 -15.37 -28.40 -16.56
N ILE A 359 -15.22 -28.15 -15.25
CA ILE A 359 -15.57 -29.14 -14.23
C ILE A 359 -17.06 -29.55 -14.34
N THR A 360 -17.95 -28.57 -14.56
CA THR A 360 -19.39 -28.83 -14.71
C THR A 360 -19.69 -29.71 -15.91
N LEU A 361 -19.11 -29.43 -17.07
CA LEU A 361 -19.33 -30.25 -18.27
C LEU A 361 -18.75 -31.66 -18.13
N LEU A 362 -17.56 -31.77 -17.54
CA LEU A 362 -16.93 -33.05 -17.23
C LEU A 362 -17.79 -33.88 -16.23
N ALA A 363 -18.23 -33.24 -15.15
CA ALA A 363 -19.10 -33.88 -14.16
C ALA A 363 -20.39 -34.41 -14.79
N LYS A 364 -21.04 -33.61 -15.66
CA LYS A 364 -22.23 -34.07 -16.39
C LYS A 364 -21.95 -35.25 -17.31
N LYS A 365 -20.84 -35.22 -18.03
CA LYS A 365 -20.45 -36.31 -18.96
C LYS A 365 -20.12 -37.59 -18.19
N LEU A 366 -19.46 -37.49 -17.05
CA LEU A 366 -19.00 -38.62 -16.25
C LEU A 366 -20.03 -39.13 -15.23
N ALA A 367 -21.03 -38.30 -14.88
CA ALA A 367 -22.04 -38.65 -13.88
C ALA A 367 -22.73 -40.03 -14.11
N PRO A 368 -23.14 -40.40 -15.35
CA PRO A 368 -23.76 -41.72 -15.59
C PRO A 368 -22.79 -42.88 -15.31
N LEU A 369 -21.52 -42.70 -15.65
CA LEU A 369 -20.49 -43.71 -15.40
C LEU A 369 -20.17 -43.81 -13.92
N ILE A 370 -19.94 -42.68 -13.26
CA ILE A 370 -19.58 -42.62 -11.84
C ILE A 370 -20.71 -43.13 -10.96
N SER A 371 -21.98 -42.80 -11.27
CA SER A 371 -23.12 -43.24 -10.50
C SER A 371 -23.31 -44.75 -10.53
N LYS A 372 -22.86 -45.40 -11.60
CA LYS A 372 -22.89 -46.87 -11.75
C LYS A 372 -21.94 -47.55 -10.74
N TYR A 373 -20.76 -46.97 -10.49
CA TYR A 373 -19.73 -47.59 -9.63
C TYR A 373 -19.72 -47.01 -8.21
N ILE A 374 -20.15 -45.75 -8.05
CA ILE A 374 -20.18 -45.03 -6.77
C ILE A 374 -21.59 -44.44 -6.57
N PRO A 375 -22.56 -45.21 -6.02
CA PRO A 375 -23.93 -44.71 -5.81
C PRO A 375 -23.98 -43.44 -4.96
N ALA A 376 -23.04 -43.30 -4.02
CA ALA A 376 -22.91 -42.12 -3.14
C ALA A 376 -22.14 -40.91 -3.76
N TYR A 377 -21.88 -40.92 -5.07
CA TYR A 377 -21.01 -39.88 -5.71
C TYR A 377 -21.41 -38.45 -5.42
N LYS A 378 -22.71 -38.16 -5.26
CA LYS A 378 -23.18 -36.80 -4.91
C LYS A 378 -22.73 -36.38 -3.51
N ILE A 379 -22.73 -37.30 -2.57
CA ILE A 379 -22.26 -37.09 -1.20
C ILE A 379 -20.75 -36.86 -1.22
N VAL A 380 -20.01 -37.74 -1.91
CA VAL A 380 -18.55 -37.59 -2.08
C VAL A 380 -18.20 -36.25 -2.69
N PHE A 381 -18.86 -35.83 -3.78
CA PHE A 381 -18.66 -34.53 -4.40
C PHE A 381 -18.95 -33.38 -3.43
N SER A 382 -20.06 -33.43 -2.69
CA SER A 382 -20.42 -32.40 -1.72
C SER A 382 -19.41 -32.31 -0.58
N VAL A 383 -18.97 -33.44 -0.03
CA VAL A 383 -17.94 -33.47 1.02
C VAL A 383 -16.62 -32.91 0.50
N THR A 384 -16.17 -33.32 -0.69
CA THR A 384 -14.94 -32.80 -1.31
C THR A 384 -15.02 -31.30 -1.53
N LEU A 385 -16.15 -30.81 -2.03
CA LEU A 385 -16.35 -29.34 -2.20
C LEU A 385 -16.32 -28.62 -0.87
N CYS A 386 -16.97 -29.11 0.16
CA CYS A 386 -16.91 -28.53 1.51
C CYS A 386 -15.48 -28.51 2.06
N LEU A 387 -14.72 -29.57 1.87
CA LEU A 387 -13.31 -29.65 2.28
C LEU A 387 -12.46 -28.57 1.54
N ILE A 388 -12.62 -28.44 0.22
CA ILE A 388 -11.92 -27.42 -0.57
C ILE A 388 -12.28 -26.01 -0.08
N LEU A 389 -13.57 -25.72 0.10
CA LEU A 389 -14.01 -24.40 0.58
C LEU A 389 -13.49 -24.10 1.99
N SER A 390 -13.49 -25.08 2.88
CA SER A 390 -12.97 -24.95 4.25
C SER A 390 -11.46 -24.73 4.25
N THR A 391 -10.73 -25.45 3.40
CA THR A 391 -9.27 -25.30 3.25
C THR A 391 -8.93 -23.88 2.71
N TYR A 392 -9.68 -23.40 1.71
CA TYR A 392 -9.46 -22.06 1.17
C TYR A 392 -9.83 -20.98 2.20
N ALA A 393 -10.95 -21.15 2.92
CA ALA A 393 -11.34 -20.23 3.99
C ALA A 393 -10.25 -20.16 5.08
N TYR A 394 -9.73 -21.31 5.52
CA TYR A 394 -8.65 -21.37 6.50
C TYR A 394 -7.35 -20.72 5.98
N ALA A 395 -6.94 -21.05 4.75
CA ALA A 395 -5.73 -20.49 4.14
C ALA A 395 -5.86 -18.96 3.97
N THR A 396 -7.04 -18.47 3.59
CA THR A 396 -7.31 -17.03 3.49
C THR A 396 -7.29 -16.34 4.85
N TRP A 397 -7.89 -16.98 5.87
CA TRP A 397 -7.84 -16.47 7.24
C TRP A 397 -6.39 -16.38 7.76
N GLN A 398 -5.55 -17.38 7.49
CA GLN A 398 -4.11 -17.36 7.80
C GLN A 398 -3.39 -16.25 7.01
N ARG A 399 -3.73 -16.09 5.72
CA ARG A 399 -3.11 -15.03 4.90
C ARG A 399 -3.48 -13.63 5.40
N ASN A 400 -4.70 -13.41 5.88
CA ASN A 400 -5.11 -12.14 6.49
C ASN A 400 -4.27 -11.83 7.74
N GLN A 401 -3.88 -12.83 8.54
CA GLN A 401 -3.01 -12.62 9.71
C GLN A 401 -1.60 -12.15 9.33
N VAL A 402 -1.10 -12.55 8.17
CA VAL A 402 0.20 -12.07 7.68
C VAL A 402 0.17 -10.54 7.49
N TRP A 403 -0.98 -10.00 7.08
CA TRP A 403 -1.19 -8.56 6.86
C TRP A 403 -1.52 -7.77 8.14
N HIS A 404 -1.45 -8.40 9.33
CA HIS A 404 -1.88 -7.75 10.57
C HIS A 404 -0.95 -6.59 10.96
N THR A 405 0.36 -6.78 10.92
CA THR A 405 1.37 -5.76 11.26
C THR A 405 2.49 -5.72 10.23
N GLU A 406 3.25 -4.61 10.21
CA GLU A 406 4.48 -4.51 9.41
C GLU A 406 5.46 -5.65 9.74
N GLU A 407 5.58 -6.02 11.01
CA GLU A 407 6.47 -7.11 11.42
C GLU A 407 6.04 -8.47 10.86
N SER A 408 4.76 -8.84 10.99
CA SER A 408 4.24 -10.12 10.49
C SER A 408 4.34 -10.21 8.96
N LEU A 409 4.05 -9.10 8.26
CA LEU A 409 4.11 -9.02 6.81
C LEU A 409 5.54 -9.23 6.30
N TRP A 410 6.49 -8.45 6.81
CA TRP A 410 7.86 -8.52 6.32
C TRP A 410 8.61 -9.75 6.80
N HIS A 411 8.25 -10.32 7.96
CA HIS A 411 8.75 -11.61 8.39
C HIS A 411 8.35 -12.72 7.40
N ASP A 412 7.08 -12.76 6.99
CA ASP A 412 6.58 -13.71 5.99
C ASP A 412 7.35 -13.57 4.65
N VAL A 413 7.61 -12.33 4.20
CA VAL A 413 8.42 -12.06 3.01
C VAL A 413 9.84 -12.61 3.16
N THR A 414 10.51 -12.42 4.30
CA THR A 414 11.87 -12.93 4.49
C THR A 414 11.97 -14.45 4.46
N ILE A 415 10.89 -15.15 4.76
CA ILE A 415 10.80 -16.63 4.70
C ILE A 415 10.54 -17.10 3.26
N LYS A 416 9.59 -16.48 2.58
CA LYS A 416 9.11 -16.92 1.26
C LYS A 416 9.96 -16.37 0.09
N SER A 417 10.57 -15.21 0.30
CA SER A 417 11.40 -14.49 -0.66
C SER A 417 12.73 -14.08 -0.01
N PRO A 418 13.59 -15.04 0.37
CA PRO A 418 14.78 -14.77 1.21
C PRO A 418 15.82 -13.87 0.53
N ASN A 419 15.79 -13.73 -0.80
CA ASN A 419 16.65 -12.84 -1.56
C ASN A 419 15.97 -11.51 -1.90
N ASN A 420 14.84 -11.19 -1.30
CA ASN A 420 14.20 -9.90 -1.43
C ASN A 420 14.87 -8.87 -0.50
N GLY A 421 15.72 -8.00 -1.07
CA GLY A 421 16.47 -7.00 -0.30
C GLY A 421 15.55 -5.98 0.38
N ARG A 422 14.41 -5.63 -0.23
CA ARG A 422 13.39 -4.72 0.34
C ARG A 422 12.69 -5.38 1.53
N GLY A 423 12.33 -6.66 1.40
CA GLY A 423 11.75 -7.44 2.48
C GLY A 423 12.68 -7.56 3.70
N LEU A 424 13.95 -7.87 3.44
CA LEU A 424 14.98 -7.91 4.51
C LEU A 424 15.13 -6.54 5.20
N MET A 425 15.18 -5.45 4.43
CA MET A 425 15.26 -4.09 4.99
C MET A 425 14.05 -3.75 5.86
N ASN A 426 12.84 -3.99 5.37
CA ASN A 426 11.63 -3.61 6.10
C ASN A 426 11.40 -4.47 7.34
N TYR A 427 11.79 -5.75 7.30
CA TYR A 427 11.79 -6.56 8.52
C TYR A 427 12.82 -6.04 9.54
N GLY A 428 14.02 -5.63 9.09
CA GLY A 428 14.99 -4.95 9.94
C GLY A 428 14.43 -3.64 10.52
N LEU A 429 13.65 -2.88 9.74
CA LEU A 429 12.98 -1.66 10.19
C LEU A 429 11.95 -1.94 11.28
N SER A 430 11.11 -2.98 11.13
CA SER A 430 10.13 -3.38 12.14
C SER A 430 10.82 -3.79 13.46
N LYS A 431 11.96 -4.50 13.38
CA LYS A 431 12.76 -4.84 14.56
C LYS A 431 13.40 -3.61 15.21
N MET A 432 13.87 -2.65 14.42
CA MET A 432 14.38 -1.38 14.94
C MET A 432 13.29 -0.58 15.67
N ALA A 433 12.05 -0.62 15.19
CA ALA A 433 10.92 0.08 15.80
C ALA A 433 10.60 -0.43 17.22
N VAL A 434 10.80 -1.72 17.49
CA VAL A 434 10.62 -2.32 18.83
C VAL A 434 11.89 -2.32 19.68
N GLY A 435 12.98 -1.67 19.21
CA GLY A 435 14.25 -1.56 19.94
C GLY A 435 15.21 -2.75 19.82
N ASP A 436 14.86 -3.74 19.00
CA ASP A 436 15.79 -4.87 18.69
C ASP A 436 16.81 -4.45 17.64
N TYR A 437 17.76 -3.62 18.07
CA TYR A 437 18.80 -3.05 17.20
C TYR A 437 19.79 -4.11 16.68
N VAL A 438 19.96 -5.20 17.40
CA VAL A 438 20.86 -6.30 17.00
C VAL A 438 20.30 -7.02 15.78
N THR A 439 19.05 -7.47 15.86
CA THR A 439 18.37 -8.12 14.74
C THR A 439 18.22 -7.16 13.56
N ALA A 440 17.85 -5.89 13.82
CA ALA A 440 17.75 -4.86 12.77
C ALA A 440 19.08 -4.72 12.00
N ASN A 441 20.21 -4.64 12.68
CA ASN A 441 21.52 -4.53 12.05
C ASN A 441 21.87 -5.76 11.19
N ILE A 442 21.52 -6.97 11.65
CA ILE A 442 21.74 -8.22 10.89
C ILE A 442 20.96 -8.16 9.57
N TYR A 443 19.68 -7.81 9.61
CA TYR A 443 18.83 -7.78 8.41
C TYR A 443 19.18 -6.63 7.47
N PHE A 444 19.53 -5.45 7.98
CA PHE A 444 20.04 -4.36 7.13
C PHE A 444 21.34 -4.74 6.41
N ASN A 445 22.26 -5.44 7.07
CA ASN A 445 23.48 -5.91 6.42
C ASN A 445 23.23 -7.01 5.39
N LYS A 446 22.23 -7.89 5.59
CA LYS A 446 21.78 -8.83 4.56
C LYS A 446 21.19 -8.08 3.35
N ALA A 447 20.34 -7.10 3.60
CA ALA A 447 19.74 -6.27 2.55
C ALA A 447 20.80 -5.48 1.76
N LEU A 448 21.85 -4.98 2.42
CA LEU A 448 22.92 -4.19 1.80
C LEU A 448 23.71 -5.00 0.76
N LYS A 449 23.85 -6.31 0.95
CA LYS A 449 24.50 -7.19 -0.03
C LYS A 449 23.69 -7.33 -1.33
N ILE A 450 22.37 -7.22 -1.23
CA ILE A 450 21.44 -7.37 -2.38
C ILE A 450 21.15 -6.03 -3.03
N LEU A 451 20.98 -4.98 -2.21
CA LEU A 451 20.60 -3.62 -2.64
C LEU A 451 21.66 -2.57 -2.25
N PRO A 452 22.90 -2.64 -2.81
CA PRO A 452 24.00 -1.77 -2.38
C PRO A 452 23.77 -0.28 -2.68
N ASN A 453 22.84 0.07 -3.57
CA ASN A 453 22.59 1.46 -3.99
C ASN A 453 21.20 1.96 -3.58
N TYR A 454 20.51 1.26 -2.66
CA TYR A 454 19.14 1.60 -2.28
C TYR A 454 19.12 2.65 -1.16
N PHE A 455 18.72 3.88 -1.47
CA PHE A 455 18.80 5.02 -0.56
C PHE A 455 18.07 4.81 0.77
N SER A 456 16.87 4.18 0.74
CA SER A 456 16.07 3.94 1.95
C SER A 456 16.81 3.05 2.96
N LEU A 457 17.61 2.09 2.48
CA LEU A 457 18.43 1.25 3.34
C LEU A 457 19.50 2.07 4.06
N TYR A 458 20.10 3.04 3.37
CA TYR A 458 21.09 3.93 4.01
C TYR A 458 20.42 4.89 5.01
N VAL A 459 19.18 5.34 4.77
CA VAL A 459 18.39 6.08 5.78
C VAL A 459 18.22 5.22 7.04
N ASN A 460 17.80 3.97 6.89
CA ASN A 460 17.57 3.07 8.03
C ASN A 460 18.87 2.74 8.79
N LEU A 461 19.97 2.48 8.07
CA LEU A 461 21.29 2.30 8.67
C LEU A 461 21.75 3.55 9.42
N ALA A 462 21.52 4.73 8.86
CA ALA A 462 21.86 6.00 9.52
C ALA A 462 21.07 6.18 10.81
N ILE A 463 19.77 5.93 10.79
CA ILE A 463 18.92 6.00 11.99
C ILE A 463 19.42 4.98 13.05
N LEU A 464 19.68 3.74 12.64
CA LEU A 464 20.21 2.72 13.56
C LEU A 464 21.53 3.17 14.21
N LYS A 465 22.46 3.73 13.44
CA LYS A 465 23.73 4.23 13.97
C LYS A 465 23.53 5.41 14.90
N ALA A 466 22.61 6.34 14.57
CA ALA A 466 22.30 7.48 15.41
C ALA A 466 21.72 7.07 16.78
N VAL A 467 20.79 6.10 16.81
CA VAL A 467 20.20 5.63 18.07
C VAL A 467 21.13 4.76 18.90
N THR A 468 22.14 4.18 18.27
CA THR A 468 23.20 3.40 18.97
C THR A 468 24.43 4.23 19.32
N GLY A 469 24.39 5.57 19.15
CA GLY A 469 25.44 6.49 19.60
C GLY A 469 26.66 6.61 18.65
N HIS A 470 26.52 6.22 17.39
CA HIS A 470 27.59 6.27 16.38
C HIS A 470 27.32 7.41 15.37
N ASP A 471 27.36 8.66 15.84
CA ASP A 471 26.93 9.85 15.06
C ASP A 471 27.72 10.06 13.76
N ASP A 472 29.04 9.89 13.76
CA ASP A 472 29.86 10.06 12.54
C ASP A 472 29.46 9.06 11.45
N THR A 473 29.22 7.82 11.83
CA THR A 473 28.76 6.77 10.91
C THR A 473 27.32 7.05 10.42
N ALA A 474 26.46 7.57 11.31
CA ALA A 474 25.11 7.96 10.96
C ALA A 474 25.12 9.06 9.88
N GLU A 475 25.94 10.12 10.04
CA GLU A 475 26.05 11.19 9.05
C GLU A 475 26.60 10.69 7.71
N MET A 476 27.59 9.81 7.74
CA MET A 476 28.10 9.18 6.52
C MET A 476 26.99 8.45 5.76
N TYR A 477 26.15 7.69 6.46
CA TYR A 477 25.04 6.98 5.84
C TYR A 477 23.93 7.91 5.36
N PHE A 478 23.60 9.01 6.08
CA PHE A 478 22.65 10.01 5.59
C PHE A 478 23.14 10.68 4.28
N LYS A 479 24.43 11.03 4.19
CA LYS A 479 25.02 11.58 2.96
C LYS A 479 24.98 10.57 1.80
N ARG A 480 25.22 9.27 2.06
CA ARG A 480 25.05 8.23 1.05
C ARG A 480 23.58 8.08 0.62
N ALA A 481 22.62 8.17 1.56
CA ALA A 481 21.21 8.16 1.25
C ALA A 481 20.84 9.30 0.30
N GLN A 482 21.34 10.51 0.53
CA GLN A 482 21.13 11.65 -0.37
C GLN A 482 21.80 11.48 -1.74
N TRP A 483 22.95 10.84 -1.78
CA TRP A 483 23.64 10.55 -3.05
C TRP A 483 22.82 9.61 -3.95
N TYR A 484 22.35 8.50 -3.38
CA TYR A 484 21.56 7.53 -4.14
C TYR A 484 20.09 7.94 -4.31
N GLY A 485 19.57 8.78 -3.42
CA GLY A 485 18.17 9.23 -3.38
C GLY A 485 18.00 10.74 -3.60
N SER A 486 18.77 11.37 -4.49
CA SER A 486 18.75 12.82 -4.71
C SER A 486 17.38 13.38 -5.13
N ASN A 487 16.54 12.55 -5.78
CA ASN A 487 15.18 12.90 -6.20
C ASN A 487 14.09 12.46 -5.22
N TYR A 488 14.47 11.87 -4.08
CA TYR A 488 13.52 11.37 -3.09
C TYR A 488 13.50 12.29 -1.86
N PRO A 489 12.35 12.87 -1.50
CA PRO A 489 12.24 13.78 -0.36
C PRO A 489 12.68 13.13 0.96
N ASP A 490 12.44 11.85 1.15
CA ASP A 490 12.74 11.13 2.39
C ASP A 490 14.24 11.12 2.72
N ALA A 491 15.12 11.08 1.72
CA ALA A 491 16.57 11.15 1.93
C ALA A 491 17.00 12.45 2.65
N TYR A 492 16.25 13.53 2.43
CA TYR A 492 16.49 14.83 3.06
C TYR A 492 15.72 15.00 4.36
N ILE A 493 14.48 14.49 4.43
CA ILE A 493 13.61 14.61 5.60
C ILE A 493 14.23 13.90 6.82
N TYR A 494 14.66 12.66 6.66
CA TYR A 494 15.22 11.89 7.78
C TYR A 494 16.57 12.42 8.25
N TYR A 495 17.40 12.93 7.34
CA TYR A 495 18.64 13.60 7.73
C TYR A 495 18.35 14.91 8.47
N ALA A 496 17.40 15.70 7.99
CA ALA A 496 16.99 16.92 8.68
C ALA A 496 16.38 16.66 10.06
N ARG A 497 15.61 15.58 10.22
CA ARG A 497 15.11 15.14 11.54
C ARG A 497 16.25 14.86 12.51
N TYR A 498 17.29 14.17 12.04
CA TYR A 498 18.49 13.91 12.82
C TYR A 498 19.20 15.22 13.20
N LEU A 499 19.37 16.13 12.24
CA LEU A 499 19.99 17.44 12.45
C LEU A 499 19.19 18.33 13.44
N ASN A 500 17.85 18.35 13.32
CA ASN A 500 16.97 19.04 14.28
C ASN A 500 17.16 18.50 15.70
N ALA A 501 17.23 17.15 15.84
CA ALA A 501 17.43 16.52 17.13
C ALA A 501 18.82 16.83 17.76
N ARG A 502 19.79 17.25 16.96
CA ARG A 502 21.13 17.69 17.38
C ARG A 502 21.24 19.23 17.49
N GLY A 503 20.15 20.00 17.31
CA GLY A 503 20.16 21.46 17.35
C GLY A 503 20.83 22.13 16.13
N ARG A 504 21.16 21.37 15.09
CA ARG A 504 21.79 21.86 13.84
C ARG A 504 20.72 22.39 12.88
N TYR A 505 19.93 23.34 13.34
CA TYR A 505 18.77 23.87 12.63
C TYR A 505 19.07 24.49 11.25
N PRO A 506 20.17 25.29 11.06
CA PRO A 506 20.46 25.85 9.73
C PRO A 506 20.66 24.76 8.66
N GLU A 507 21.32 23.67 8.99
CA GLU A 507 21.54 22.55 8.08
C GLU A 507 20.23 21.75 7.85
N ALA A 508 19.43 21.59 8.89
CA ALA A 508 18.12 20.97 8.79
C ALA A 508 17.18 21.76 7.87
N ILE A 509 17.16 23.09 7.98
CA ILE A 509 16.37 23.99 7.12
C ILE A 509 16.75 23.79 5.65
N LYS A 510 18.06 23.76 5.32
CA LYS A 510 18.53 23.53 3.95
C LYS A 510 18.02 22.20 3.37
N ASN A 511 18.09 21.14 4.16
CA ASN A 511 17.60 19.82 3.76
C ASN A 511 16.08 19.79 3.60
N LEU A 512 15.34 20.38 4.55
CA LEU A 512 13.88 20.44 4.49
C LEU A 512 13.37 21.31 3.34
N GLN A 513 14.04 22.40 3.02
CA GLN A 513 13.74 23.20 1.83
C GLN A 513 13.94 22.38 0.55
N GLN A 514 14.96 21.52 0.47
CA GLN A 514 15.14 20.62 -0.67
C GLN A 514 14.04 19.57 -0.70
N ALA A 515 13.67 18.96 0.43
CA ALA A 515 12.55 18.02 0.52
C ALA A 515 11.24 18.68 0.08
N MET A 516 11.00 19.93 0.47
CA MET A 516 9.80 20.69 0.09
C MET A 516 9.77 21.06 -1.41
N ARG A 517 10.92 21.25 -2.06
CA ARG A 517 10.97 21.39 -3.53
C ARG A 517 10.58 20.10 -4.24
N LEU A 518 10.95 18.94 -3.69
CA LEU A 518 10.61 17.64 -4.24
C LEU A 518 9.16 17.22 -3.93
N SER A 519 8.64 17.56 -2.75
CA SER A 519 7.28 17.21 -2.30
C SER A 519 6.71 18.31 -1.41
N SER A 520 6.01 19.27 -2.01
CA SER A 520 5.48 20.45 -1.31
C SER A 520 4.34 20.13 -0.35
N ALA A 521 3.61 19.05 -0.54
CA ALA A 521 2.45 18.65 0.26
C ALA A 521 2.80 17.72 1.45
N ASN A 522 4.07 17.37 1.64
CA ASN A 522 4.49 16.50 2.74
C ASN A 522 4.36 17.20 4.09
N ILE A 523 3.34 16.83 4.87
CA ILE A 523 3.04 17.47 6.16
C ILE A 523 4.16 17.24 7.18
N TYR A 524 4.77 16.05 7.17
CA TYR A 524 5.86 15.76 8.09
C TYR A 524 7.08 16.64 7.87
N ALA A 525 7.49 16.86 6.60
CA ALA A 525 8.56 17.79 6.26
C ALA A 525 8.21 19.23 6.67
N ARG A 526 6.94 19.65 6.47
CA ARG A 526 6.46 20.98 6.88
C ARG A 526 6.56 21.17 8.40
N THR A 527 6.12 20.18 9.18
CA THR A 527 6.20 20.23 10.64
C THR A 527 7.64 20.32 11.14
N LEU A 528 8.57 19.53 10.56
CA LEU A 528 9.99 19.62 10.89
C LEU A 528 10.61 20.97 10.52
N LEU A 529 10.19 21.57 9.40
CA LEU A 529 10.68 22.88 8.96
C LEU A 529 10.11 24.00 9.83
N MET A 530 8.85 23.93 10.22
CA MET A 530 8.25 24.85 11.19
C MET A 530 8.99 24.81 12.53
N ASN A 531 9.33 23.60 13.01
CA ASN A 531 10.13 23.42 14.22
C ASN A 531 11.53 24.08 14.07
N ALA A 532 12.20 23.90 12.96
CA ALA A 532 13.50 24.51 12.71
C ALA A 532 13.42 26.04 12.62
N TYR A 533 12.39 26.60 11.98
CA TYR A 533 12.16 28.05 11.92
C TYR A 533 11.84 28.64 13.28
N GLU A 534 11.03 27.95 14.12
CA GLU A 534 10.78 28.39 15.50
C GLU A 534 12.08 28.47 16.30
N ASN A 535 12.92 27.42 16.25
CA ASN A 535 14.17 27.37 17.02
C ASN A 535 15.25 28.33 16.49
N THR A 536 15.14 28.82 15.25
CA THR A 536 16.00 29.84 14.68
C THR A 536 15.35 31.24 14.72
N GLU A 537 14.20 31.38 15.37
CA GLU A 537 13.42 32.61 15.49
C GLU A 537 13.09 33.29 14.14
N ASN A 538 13.01 32.46 13.09
CA ASN A 538 12.61 32.95 11.75
C ASN A 538 11.08 33.03 11.66
N TRP A 539 10.53 34.00 12.40
CA TRP A 539 9.08 34.16 12.58
C TRP A 539 8.33 34.43 11.26
N SER A 540 8.95 35.15 10.33
CA SER A 540 8.34 35.43 9.03
C SER A 540 8.17 34.18 8.19
N ALA A 541 9.21 33.34 8.05
CA ALA A 541 9.14 32.09 7.32
C ALA A 541 8.22 31.09 8.00
N LEU A 542 8.25 31.05 9.35
CA LEU A 542 7.35 30.23 10.15
C LEU A 542 5.88 30.57 9.88
N LYS A 543 5.54 31.86 9.91
CA LYS A 543 4.16 32.34 9.65
C LYS A 543 3.68 31.92 8.26
N GLN A 544 4.50 32.15 7.23
CA GLN A 544 4.15 31.81 5.85
C GLN A 544 3.95 30.30 5.68
N LEU A 545 4.85 29.49 6.25
CA LEU A 545 4.75 28.03 6.15
C LEU A 545 3.52 27.51 6.90
N ALA A 546 3.22 28.03 8.08
CA ALA A 546 2.04 27.65 8.85
C ALA A 546 0.74 27.98 8.09
N LEU A 547 0.63 29.19 7.51
CA LEU A 547 -0.53 29.58 6.71
C LEU A 547 -0.74 28.66 5.50
N THR A 548 0.33 28.40 4.73
CA THR A 548 0.23 27.49 3.57
C THR A 548 -0.04 26.05 3.98
N THR A 549 0.35 25.63 5.18
CA THR A 549 0.01 24.30 5.72
C THR A 549 -1.47 24.25 6.09
N LEU A 550 -2.04 25.29 6.66
CA LEU A 550 -3.47 25.38 6.97
C LEU A 550 -4.36 25.50 5.74
N GLN A 551 -3.84 26.00 4.62
CA GLN A 551 -4.54 25.93 3.32
C GLN A 551 -4.65 24.48 2.83
N LEU A 552 -3.63 23.63 3.05
CA LEU A 552 -3.67 22.21 2.70
C LEU A 552 -4.49 21.36 3.69
N VAL A 553 -4.35 21.67 4.97
CA VAL A 553 -5.00 20.93 6.07
C VAL A 553 -5.53 21.94 7.10
N PRO A 554 -6.78 22.40 6.94
CA PRO A 554 -7.35 23.47 7.78
C PRO A 554 -7.36 23.18 9.28
N ASP A 555 -7.44 21.92 9.66
CA ASP A 555 -7.47 21.47 11.04
C ASP A 555 -6.14 20.99 11.63
N ASN A 556 -5.03 21.27 10.92
CA ASN A 556 -3.71 20.89 11.41
C ASN A 556 -3.35 21.62 12.70
N ALA A 557 -3.34 20.89 13.84
CA ALA A 557 -3.10 21.44 15.17
C ALA A 557 -1.68 22.03 15.30
N ASP A 558 -0.67 21.36 14.73
CA ASP A 558 0.73 21.86 14.78
C ASP A 558 0.85 23.19 14.05
N ALA A 559 0.29 23.29 12.84
CA ALA A 559 0.34 24.53 12.06
C ALA A 559 -0.42 25.68 12.75
N LYS A 560 -1.56 25.42 13.41
CA LYS A 560 -2.26 26.42 14.25
C LYS A 560 -1.36 26.91 15.39
N ASN A 561 -0.69 26.01 16.08
CA ASN A 561 0.22 26.34 17.19
C ASN A 561 1.44 27.15 16.69
N TYR A 562 2.06 26.73 15.59
CA TYR A 562 3.18 27.46 14.98
C TYR A 562 2.77 28.83 14.44
N LEU A 563 1.54 28.99 13.95
CA LEU A 563 1.02 30.29 13.53
C LEU A 563 0.85 31.24 14.74
N ILE A 564 0.37 30.74 15.87
CA ILE A 564 0.30 31.50 17.13
C ILE A 564 1.71 31.90 17.56
N ALA A 565 2.65 30.95 17.58
CA ALA A 565 4.06 31.23 17.93
C ALA A 565 4.66 32.30 17.03
N ALA A 566 4.44 32.23 15.71
CA ALA A 566 4.94 33.21 14.76
C ALA A 566 4.33 34.61 14.94
N ASN A 567 3.03 34.72 15.25
CA ASN A 567 2.35 35.99 15.49
C ASN A 567 2.77 36.62 16.80
N THR A 568 3.00 35.84 17.84
CA THR A 568 3.41 36.31 19.18
C THR A 568 4.92 36.48 19.30
N LYS A 569 5.69 35.93 18.36
CA LYS A 569 7.17 35.79 18.42
C LYS A 569 7.63 35.07 19.69
N LYS A 570 6.82 34.13 20.17
CA LYS A 570 7.08 33.31 21.37
C LYS A 570 6.99 31.85 20.98
N GLY A 571 8.08 31.12 21.14
CA GLY A 571 8.13 29.70 20.88
C GLY A 571 7.38 28.86 21.95
N LYS A 572 7.24 27.58 21.69
CA LYS A 572 6.60 26.62 22.59
C LYS A 572 7.21 26.66 24.00
N ILE A 573 8.53 26.76 24.08
CA ILE A 573 9.25 26.81 25.37
C ILE A 573 8.87 28.08 26.15
N ASP A 574 8.84 29.22 25.49
CA ASP A 574 8.51 30.50 26.12
C ASP A 574 7.06 30.53 26.61
N THR A 575 6.16 29.94 25.82
CA THR A 575 4.74 29.80 26.20
C THR A 575 4.58 28.89 27.44
N GLU A 576 5.30 27.78 27.50
CA GLU A 576 5.28 26.88 28.67
C GLU A 576 5.94 27.55 29.90
N ALA A 577 6.99 28.36 29.68
CA ALA A 577 7.61 29.14 30.75
C ALA A 577 6.63 30.16 31.37
N GLU A 578 5.85 30.87 30.55
CA GLU A 578 4.82 31.79 31.03
C GLU A 578 3.69 31.05 31.79
N LYS A 579 3.22 29.92 31.26
CA LYS A 579 2.23 29.07 31.96
C LYS A 579 2.73 28.58 33.32
N ALA A 580 4.02 28.20 33.38
CA ALA A 580 4.62 27.76 34.63
C ALA A 580 4.71 28.93 35.66
N LYS A 581 5.00 30.15 35.20
CA LYS A 581 5.02 31.35 36.06
C LYS A 581 3.63 31.77 36.55
N HIS A 582 2.62 31.71 35.66
CA HIS A 582 1.25 32.08 36.04
C HIS A 582 0.55 31.08 36.97
N SER A 583 0.92 29.81 36.89
CA SER A 583 0.33 28.74 37.71
C SER A 583 1.44 27.78 38.14
N PRO A 584 2.26 28.16 39.12
CA PRO A 584 3.43 27.40 39.54
C PRO A 584 3.07 26.01 40.07
N SER A 585 3.76 24.98 39.54
CA SER A 585 3.72 23.64 40.10
C SER A 585 5.02 22.92 39.84
N THR A 586 5.39 21.98 40.72
CA THR A 586 6.60 21.16 40.58
C THR A 586 6.63 20.38 39.23
N GLY A 587 5.46 19.87 38.79
CA GLY A 587 5.32 19.13 37.54
C GLY A 587 5.56 20.02 36.31
N LYS A 588 5.01 21.26 36.29
CA LYS A 588 5.20 22.20 35.19
C LYS A 588 6.64 22.64 35.08
N TYR A 589 7.31 22.96 36.18
CA TYR A 589 8.72 23.35 36.17
C TYR A 589 9.62 22.18 35.81
N LEU A 590 9.31 20.95 36.22
CA LEU A 590 10.05 19.78 35.78
C LEU A 590 9.88 19.54 34.28
N ALA A 591 8.67 19.62 33.74
CA ALA A 591 8.43 19.52 32.31
C ALA A 591 9.16 20.62 31.51
N LEU A 592 9.12 21.86 32.00
CA LEU A 592 9.83 22.99 31.42
C LEU A 592 11.35 22.76 31.42
N SER A 593 11.90 22.22 32.50
CA SER A 593 13.34 21.92 32.58
C SER A 593 13.77 20.91 31.51
N LEU A 594 12.94 19.91 31.21
CA LEU A 594 13.22 18.95 30.12
C LEU A 594 13.15 19.62 28.75
N LEU A 595 12.21 20.56 28.53
CA LEU A 595 12.13 21.31 27.29
C LEU A 595 13.37 22.17 27.10
N TYR A 596 13.84 22.88 28.14
CA TYR A 596 15.10 23.65 28.10
C TYR A 596 16.32 22.76 27.87
N TYR A 597 16.39 21.60 28.55
CA TYR A 597 17.50 20.68 28.35
C TYR A 597 17.58 20.19 26.90
N ASN A 598 16.46 19.75 26.34
CA ASN A 598 16.37 19.26 24.96
C ASN A 598 16.64 20.36 23.92
N ALA A 599 16.40 21.62 24.25
CA ALA A 599 16.73 22.79 23.42
C ALA A 599 18.20 23.26 23.59
N GLY A 600 19.03 22.57 24.37
CA GLY A 600 20.38 23.00 24.68
C GLY A 600 20.50 24.22 25.60
N ARG A 601 19.39 24.69 26.15
CA ARG A 601 19.31 25.85 27.06
C ARG A 601 19.57 25.40 28.51
N PHE A 602 20.78 24.88 28.77
CA PHE A 602 21.10 24.16 30.01
C PHE A 602 20.99 25.04 31.28
N GLN A 603 21.37 26.35 31.21
CA GLN A 603 21.22 27.21 32.37
C GLN A 603 19.73 27.41 32.72
N GLN A 604 18.87 27.65 31.73
CA GLN A 604 17.44 27.79 31.95
C GLN A 604 16.78 26.47 32.45
N CYS A 605 17.32 25.30 32.05
CA CYS A 605 16.94 24.01 32.64
C CYS A 605 17.23 23.99 34.15
N ILE A 606 18.41 24.43 34.57
CA ILE A 606 18.80 24.49 35.98
C ILE A 606 17.90 25.47 36.74
N ASP A 607 17.62 26.64 36.16
CA ASP A 607 16.76 27.65 36.80
C ASP A 607 15.33 27.12 37.00
N ALA A 608 14.76 26.45 36.02
CA ALA A 608 13.46 25.80 36.13
C ALA A 608 13.44 24.68 37.17
N CYS A 609 14.49 23.88 37.26
CA CYS A 609 14.63 22.89 38.33
C CYS A 609 14.71 23.52 39.71
N ASN A 610 15.43 24.64 39.83
CA ASN A 610 15.51 25.36 41.14
C ASN A 610 14.14 25.91 41.55
N GLU A 611 13.32 26.42 40.64
CA GLU A 611 11.95 26.80 40.91
C GLU A 611 11.08 25.59 41.37
N ALA A 612 11.27 24.43 40.74
CA ALA A 612 10.60 23.19 41.17
C ALA A 612 11.02 22.78 42.59
N ILE A 613 12.32 22.91 42.96
CA ILE A 613 12.88 22.59 44.27
C ILE A 613 12.36 23.56 45.32
N LYS A 614 12.20 24.86 45.00
CA LYS A 614 11.59 25.84 45.92
C LYS A 614 10.17 25.43 46.31
N LEU A 615 9.39 24.89 45.38
CA LEU A 615 8.04 24.42 45.64
C LEU A 615 8.00 23.07 46.37
N LYS A 616 8.99 22.22 46.14
CA LYS A 616 9.12 20.89 46.76
C LYS A 616 10.60 20.54 46.97
N PRO A 617 11.18 20.84 48.19
CA PRO A 617 12.61 20.60 48.46
C PRO A 617 13.04 19.15 48.26
N ASN A 618 12.18 18.18 48.57
CA ASN A 618 12.45 16.74 48.38
C ASN A 618 12.02 16.29 46.98
N PHE A 619 12.75 16.74 45.94
CA PHE A 619 12.42 16.47 44.56
C PHE A 619 13.64 15.91 43.73
N PRO A 620 13.98 14.62 43.91
CA PRO A 620 15.17 13.99 43.30
C PRO A 620 15.22 14.12 41.78
N GLN A 621 14.09 14.20 41.08
CA GLN A 621 14.01 14.35 39.64
C GLN A 621 14.57 15.68 39.16
N ALA A 622 14.35 16.77 39.90
CA ALA A 622 14.93 18.06 39.58
C ALA A 622 16.47 18.04 39.71
N TYR A 623 16.99 17.46 40.79
CA TYR A 623 18.45 17.29 40.95
C TYR A 623 19.07 16.42 39.84
N ASN A 624 18.35 15.42 39.34
CA ASN A 624 18.82 14.64 38.19
C ASN A 624 18.96 15.50 36.94
N ASN A 625 17.99 16.34 36.64
CA ASN A 625 18.02 17.23 35.47
C ASN A 625 19.11 18.32 35.62
N ILE A 626 19.32 18.85 36.85
CA ILE A 626 20.42 19.79 37.14
C ILE A 626 21.76 19.11 36.89
N CYS A 627 21.96 17.89 37.40
CA CYS A 627 23.19 17.14 37.19
C CYS A 627 23.46 16.90 35.70
N ALA A 628 22.45 16.45 34.96
CA ALA A 628 22.53 16.23 33.52
C ALA A 628 22.87 17.52 32.76
N ALA A 629 22.25 18.64 33.14
CA ALA A 629 22.55 19.95 32.52
C ALA A 629 23.99 20.41 32.80
N TYR A 630 24.49 20.28 34.03
CA TYR A 630 25.88 20.59 34.33
C TYR A 630 26.87 19.67 33.62
N ASN A 631 26.57 18.37 33.47
CA ASN A 631 27.39 17.45 32.66
C ASN A 631 27.49 17.94 31.20
N LYS A 632 26.39 18.37 30.58
CA LYS A 632 26.40 18.95 29.22
C LYS A 632 27.17 20.26 29.11
N MET A 633 27.20 21.05 30.20
CA MET A 633 27.98 22.27 30.30
C MET A 633 29.44 22.02 30.69
N GLN A 634 29.87 20.76 30.89
CA GLN A 634 31.18 20.33 31.33
C GLN A 634 31.57 20.94 32.70
N GLN A 635 30.58 21.28 33.54
CA GLN A 635 30.76 21.79 34.88
C GLN A 635 30.70 20.64 35.90
N TRP A 636 31.71 19.77 35.82
CA TRP A 636 31.72 18.47 36.50
C TRP A 636 31.54 18.56 38.01
N ASP A 637 32.21 19.52 38.68
CA ASP A 637 32.06 19.71 40.13
C ASP A 637 30.65 20.05 40.57
N LYS A 638 29.96 20.91 39.80
CA LYS A 638 28.57 21.25 40.10
C LYS A 638 27.64 20.08 39.81
N ALA A 639 27.90 19.32 38.77
CA ALA A 639 27.18 18.08 38.48
C ALA A 639 27.26 17.07 39.62
N ILE A 640 28.49 16.87 40.17
CA ILE A 640 28.74 15.96 41.34
C ILE A 640 27.98 16.44 42.56
N ILE A 641 27.93 17.75 42.85
CA ILE A 641 27.20 18.30 43.97
C ILE A 641 25.70 18.03 43.82
N ALA A 642 25.12 18.37 42.67
CA ALA A 642 23.70 18.14 42.37
C ALA A 642 23.34 16.65 42.48
N ALA A 643 24.17 15.75 41.92
CA ALA A 643 23.92 14.32 41.98
C ALA A 643 23.95 13.80 43.43
N LYS A 644 24.89 14.24 44.24
CA LYS A 644 24.96 13.87 45.66
C LYS A 644 23.72 14.35 46.46
N GLN A 645 23.28 15.59 46.20
CA GLN A 645 22.02 16.11 46.81
C GLN A 645 20.80 15.27 46.42
N GLY A 646 20.66 14.92 45.16
CA GLY A 646 19.58 14.08 44.68
C GLY A 646 19.65 12.64 45.23
N LEU A 647 20.83 12.05 45.37
CA LEU A 647 21.03 10.72 45.95
C LEU A 647 20.81 10.70 47.49
N ALA A 648 21.07 11.79 48.16
CA ALA A 648 20.73 11.93 49.61
C ALA A 648 19.18 11.82 49.82
N LEU A 649 18.40 12.30 48.86
CA LEU A 649 16.93 12.21 48.89
C LEU A 649 16.39 10.85 48.41
N LYS A 650 17.09 10.21 47.46
CA LYS A 650 16.71 8.91 46.90
C LYS A 650 17.96 8.07 46.53
N PRO A 651 18.53 7.32 47.49
CA PRO A 651 19.77 6.61 47.34
C PRO A 651 19.80 5.58 46.19
N ASN A 652 18.67 5.02 45.84
CA ASN A 652 18.54 3.98 44.80
C ASN A 652 18.14 4.54 43.40
N ASN A 653 18.30 5.85 43.15
CA ASN A 653 18.00 6.41 41.83
C ASN A 653 19.11 6.12 40.84
N GLN A 654 18.86 5.19 39.90
CA GLN A 654 19.84 4.74 38.93
C GLN A 654 20.28 5.84 37.95
N LEU A 655 19.38 6.73 37.54
CA LEU A 655 19.69 7.84 36.62
C LEU A 655 20.68 8.82 37.26
N LEU A 656 20.49 9.17 38.55
CA LEU A 656 21.41 10.01 39.29
C LEU A 656 22.77 9.34 39.46
N LYS A 657 22.80 8.02 39.70
CA LYS A 657 24.10 7.26 39.80
C LYS A 657 24.85 7.29 38.47
N ASN A 658 24.12 7.10 37.35
CA ASN A 658 24.73 7.14 36.02
C ASN A 658 25.27 8.55 35.70
N ASN A 659 24.49 9.61 35.94
CA ASN A 659 24.93 10.99 35.73
C ASN A 659 26.11 11.39 36.63
N LEU A 660 26.15 10.87 37.87
CA LEU A 660 27.27 11.06 38.78
C LEU A 660 28.55 10.37 38.27
N GLN A 661 28.42 9.15 37.78
CA GLN A 661 29.52 8.41 37.21
C GLN A 661 30.08 9.10 35.96
N GLU A 662 29.21 9.64 35.08
CA GLU A 662 29.58 10.45 33.92
C GLU A 662 30.44 11.66 34.39
N ALA A 663 29.96 12.39 35.40
CA ALA A 663 30.66 13.56 35.91
C ALA A 663 32.04 13.19 36.47
N TYR A 664 32.18 12.07 37.21
CA TYR A 664 33.48 11.60 37.72
C TYR A 664 34.45 11.13 36.61
N SER A 665 33.91 10.49 35.58
CA SER A 665 34.73 9.97 34.49
C SER A 665 35.37 11.06 33.61
N HIS A 666 34.72 12.22 33.50
CA HIS A 666 35.16 13.34 32.67
C HIS A 666 35.80 14.51 33.45
N ARG A 667 35.78 14.46 34.78
CA ARG A 667 36.41 15.48 35.62
C ARG A 667 37.95 15.44 35.41
N PRO A 668 38.56 16.57 35.05
CA PRO A 668 40.04 16.64 35.01
C PRO A 668 40.61 16.30 36.40
N ARG A 669 41.67 15.52 36.43
CA ARG A 669 42.39 15.17 37.67
C ARG A 669 43.15 16.36 38.24
#